data_58292d788f5081bc2afd73fdf9fe2e7a
#
_entry.id   58292d788f5081bc2afd73fdf9fe2e7a
#
_cell.length_a   1.000
_cell.length_b   1.000
_cell.length_c   1.000
_cell.angle_alpha   90.00
_cell.angle_beta   90.00
_cell.angle_gamma   90.00
#
_symmetry.space_group_name_H-M   'P 1'
#
loop_
_entity.id
_entity.type
_entity.pdbx_description
1 polymer ?
#
loop_
_entity_poly.entity_id
_entity_poly.type
_entity_poly.pdbx_seq_one_letter_code
_entity_poly.pdbx_strand_id
1 'polypeptide(L)'
;MKKYLLSLLMVLAFGLNSFAQMAMPIPMDPNVRYGKLDNGMTYYIRHNEKPDNRADFYIAQKVGSVLEEENQRGLAHFLEHMAFNGTTNLPGMTLRNYLQSRGIKFGENLNAGTGIDQTIYMVTNVPTDLPGLVDTCLLILHDWSSFIALEEEEIDNERGVILEEERTTGGANRRVMEKVLPIMYPGSPYGERLPIGTKEVIANFTYQDIRDYYHKWYRPDLQGLIIVGDVDVDAIEARIKEMFADIPAPVNPAERTQFMIEDNEEPIVAIASDPELTSYQVMMFHKQDATPDSLKNDVSYWLSQYVISLVTSMQNDRLQELTQKSNPPFVYGYSYYDDYYVAPTKDAWTSVVIPKDAEGIEEAIAAMVAETKRMQQYGFTASEYERAKADFMKNIESAYNERNNTENSKYVDACLDHFISNEPMMDIETEYMLYQQIIPSLPLEAINSIVKEIIPQNNFVMTLLAPEKEGEVLPTEEELLTMYNNAMAVEVEPYVEEVFDGPIVAELPKPGKIKNEVVDEVFGTTEWTLSNGMKVIYKQTTFKDDEIRMSAYSEGGLTALPQDDPYTLQVLPEIITLGGVGEFSAIDLPKVLAGKKVSVYPQINTYSEGMTGFSSPKDLETMMQLIYLYFTAPRADEEAFASEMQRTKAMLKNMELNPMITLSDSLNKVMYNNHPLVKRMTVEDYDKVDYAKAMEMYKDRFSDPNNFTFTFVGNIDVETFKPLVEQYLASLKKNKRKENWKNVGLELTNEDYVTHYQREMKDPKTSVYMIYNGDMEYNLYNQVYMSVLSDVLDIVYTKTIREEQGGTYGVGVMGSTNNRPDDDFRFLIAFDTNDEVYATLMDIAKAGLKDVAENGPRQEDLSKVLENKLKKRTEQLQENRFWISAIESQTRDNIDIISEYENIIKGVTVESVAEFAKQVLNGNLKEVVQLPAK
;
A
#
# COMPACT_ATOMS: atom_id res chain seq x y z
N MET A 1 -28.90 -11.42 5.58
CA MET A 1 -28.06 -12.37 6.30
C MET A 1 -28.80 -13.42 7.17
N LYS A 2 -29.78 -13.15 8.06
CA LYS A 2 -30.56 -14.24 8.74
C LYS A 2 -31.08 -15.30 7.76
N LYS A 3 -31.48 -14.93 6.55
CA LYS A 3 -31.90 -15.87 5.51
C LYS A 3 -30.71 -16.65 4.91
N TYR A 4 -29.54 -16.03 4.76
CA TYR A 4 -28.31 -16.67 4.25
C TYR A 4 -27.77 -17.69 5.25
N LEU A 5 -27.70 -17.30 6.52
CA LEU A 5 -27.38 -18.23 7.60
C LEU A 5 -28.35 -19.43 7.60
N LEU A 6 -29.66 -19.19 7.41
CA LEU A 6 -30.66 -20.26 7.34
C LEU A 6 -30.49 -21.11 6.07
N SER A 7 -30.14 -20.53 4.93
CA SER A 7 -29.91 -21.27 3.67
C SER A 7 -28.64 -22.10 3.75
N LEU A 8 -27.56 -21.54 4.28
CA LEU A 8 -26.32 -22.27 4.58
C LEU A 8 -26.59 -23.42 5.58
N LEU A 9 -27.32 -23.14 6.63
CA LEU A 9 -27.79 -24.13 7.61
C LEU A 9 -28.65 -25.22 6.99
N MET A 10 -29.52 -24.90 6.00
CA MET A 10 -30.38 -25.91 5.34
C MET A 10 -29.61 -26.80 4.36
N VAL A 11 -28.63 -26.24 3.63
CA VAL A 11 -27.83 -27.01 2.64
C VAL A 11 -26.86 -27.95 3.34
N LEU A 12 -26.28 -27.54 4.47
CA LEU A 12 -25.40 -28.34 5.30
C LEU A 12 -26.16 -29.39 6.13
N ALA A 13 -27.48 -29.24 6.29
CA ALA A 13 -28.37 -30.23 6.96
C ALA A 13 -28.51 -31.57 6.22
N PHE A 14 -28.16 -31.63 4.94
CA PHE A 14 -28.20 -32.87 4.17
C PHE A 14 -27.00 -33.80 4.36
N GLY A 15 -25.97 -33.34 5.06
CA GLY A 15 -24.74 -34.09 5.33
C GLY A 15 -24.28 -34.05 6.77
N LEU A 16 -24.94 -34.81 7.69
CA LEU A 16 -24.36 -35.23 8.97
C LEU A 16 -24.11 -34.18 10.09
N ASN A 17 -24.46 -34.54 11.33
CA ASN A 17 -23.95 -34.10 12.67
C ASN A 17 -23.38 -32.66 12.85
N SER A 18 -23.37 -31.85 11.79
CA SER A 18 -22.71 -30.55 11.69
C SER A 18 -23.48 -29.38 12.31
N PHE A 19 -24.80 -29.55 12.54
CA PHE A 19 -25.61 -28.48 13.13
C PHE A 19 -25.17 -28.06 14.53
N ALA A 20 -24.65 -28.99 15.32
CA ALA A 20 -24.16 -28.68 16.66
C ALA A 20 -22.79 -27.93 16.62
N GLN A 21 -22.05 -28.03 15.55
CA GLN A 21 -20.77 -27.34 15.37
C GLN A 21 -20.91 -25.92 14.85
N MET A 22 -21.97 -25.57 14.12
CA MET A 22 -22.17 -24.25 13.54
C MET A 22 -22.70 -23.20 14.51
N ALA A 23 -23.39 -23.58 15.54
CA ALA A 23 -23.81 -22.70 16.63
C ALA A 23 -22.76 -22.68 17.78
N MET A 24 -21.51 -23.00 17.49
CA MET A 24 -20.43 -22.93 18.46
C MET A 24 -19.79 -21.55 18.44
N PRO A 25 -19.60 -20.93 19.62
CA PRO A 25 -18.85 -19.69 19.70
C PRO A 25 -17.41 -19.92 19.22
N ILE A 26 -16.88 -18.96 18.50
CA ILE A 26 -15.48 -18.93 18.11
C ILE A 26 -14.63 -18.69 19.35
N PRO A 27 -13.62 -19.54 19.63
CA PRO A 27 -12.72 -19.29 20.73
C PRO A 27 -11.86 -18.06 20.45
N MET A 28 -11.72 -17.19 21.42
CA MET A 28 -10.76 -16.09 21.35
C MET A 28 -9.33 -16.64 21.40
N ASP A 29 -8.38 -15.98 20.75
CA ASP A 29 -6.95 -16.33 20.81
C ASP A 29 -6.49 -16.46 22.29
N PRO A 30 -6.08 -17.65 22.72
CA PRO A 30 -5.68 -17.89 24.11
C PRO A 30 -4.40 -17.15 24.51
N ASN A 31 -3.64 -16.65 23.54
CA ASN A 31 -2.42 -15.88 23.76
C ASN A 31 -2.68 -14.39 24.00
N VAL A 32 -3.91 -13.93 23.83
CA VAL A 32 -4.31 -12.55 24.13
C VAL A 32 -4.91 -12.47 25.52
N ARG A 33 -4.27 -11.69 26.39
CA ARG A 33 -4.84 -11.27 27.67
C ARG A 33 -5.85 -10.17 27.42
N TYR A 34 -7.12 -10.52 27.40
CA TYR A 34 -8.26 -9.62 27.25
C TYR A 34 -8.91 -9.31 28.59
N GLY A 35 -9.26 -8.06 28.82
CA GLY A 35 -9.97 -7.67 30.03
C GLY A 35 -10.62 -6.30 29.93
N LYS A 36 -11.33 -5.96 31.00
CA LYS A 36 -11.99 -4.67 31.16
C LYS A 36 -11.69 -4.11 32.54
N LEU A 37 -11.29 -2.84 32.63
CA LEU A 37 -11.06 -2.14 33.87
C LEU A 37 -12.39 -1.75 34.52
N ASP A 38 -12.37 -1.44 35.83
CA ASP A 38 -13.56 -1.04 36.59
C ASP A 38 -14.20 0.25 36.05
N ASN A 39 -13.41 1.12 35.39
CA ASN A 39 -13.90 2.34 34.73
C ASN A 39 -14.53 2.11 33.35
N GLY A 40 -14.49 0.87 32.85
CA GLY A 40 -15.07 0.49 31.56
C GLY A 40 -14.09 0.35 30.39
N MET A 41 -12.82 0.76 30.55
CA MET A 41 -11.81 0.66 29.51
C MET A 41 -11.47 -0.80 29.20
N THR A 42 -11.40 -1.13 27.91
CA THR A 42 -11.01 -2.47 27.43
C THR A 42 -9.49 -2.53 27.26
N TYR A 43 -8.88 -3.69 27.46
CA TYR A 43 -7.46 -3.87 27.15
C TYR A 43 -7.19 -5.22 26.51
N TYR A 44 -6.18 -5.25 25.64
CA TYR A 44 -5.62 -6.40 24.95
C TYR A 44 -4.11 -6.39 25.15
N ILE A 45 -3.54 -7.49 25.62
CA ILE A 45 -2.09 -7.63 25.78
C ILE A 45 -1.68 -8.97 25.18
N ARG A 46 -0.71 -8.97 24.29
CA ARG A 46 -0.17 -10.18 23.68
C ARG A 46 1.34 -10.16 23.68
N HIS A 47 1.95 -11.22 24.19
CA HIS A 47 3.38 -11.44 24.00
C HIS A 47 3.65 -11.90 22.57
N ASN A 48 4.64 -11.28 21.90
CA ASN A 48 5.13 -11.65 20.58
C ASN A 48 6.59 -11.19 20.43
N GLU A 49 7.46 -12.08 19.94
CA GLU A 49 8.90 -11.82 19.80
C GLU A 49 9.30 -11.37 18.37
N LYS A 50 8.34 -10.88 17.57
CA LYS A 50 8.62 -10.41 16.21
C LYS A 50 8.03 -9.02 15.96
N PRO A 51 8.93 -8.02 15.79
CA PRO A 51 10.41 -8.06 15.93
C PRO A 51 10.90 -8.27 17.37
N ASP A 52 12.07 -8.90 17.53
CA ASP A 52 12.68 -9.15 18.84
C ASP A 52 12.92 -7.84 19.61
N ASN A 53 12.65 -7.82 20.93
CA ASN A 53 12.80 -6.64 21.79
C ASN A 53 12.01 -5.41 21.29
N ARG A 54 10.83 -5.61 20.72
CA ARG A 54 9.95 -4.54 20.24
C ARG A 54 8.53 -4.76 20.71
N ALA A 55 7.84 -3.67 20.96
CA ALA A 55 6.39 -3.68 21.23
C ALA A 55 5.68 -2.49 20.57
N ASP A 56 4.41 -2.70 20.31
CA ASP A 56 3.49 -1.72 19.76
C ASP A 56 2.44 -1.37 20.79
N PHE A 57 2.16 -0.08 20.94
CA PHE A 57 1.24 0.49 21.91
C PHE A 57 0.18 1.30 21.19
N TYR A 58 -1.08 0.92 21.37
CA TYR A 58 -2.22 1.58 20.74
C TYR A 58 -3.28 1.94 21.76
N ILE A 59 -3.94 3.08 21.53
CA ILE A 59 -5.24 3.37 22.12
C ILE A 59 -6.23 3.68 21.02
N ALA A 60 -7.28 2.87 20.93
CA ALA A 60 -8.37 3.06 19.98
C ALA A 60 -9.56 3.70 20.68
N GLN A 61 -10.17 4.68 20.00
CA GLN A 61 -11.37 5.37 20.43
C GLN A 61 -12.52 4.98 19.52
N LYS A 62 -13.65 4.50 20.03
CA LYS A 62 -14.92 4.37 19.27
C LYS A 62 -15.58 5.75 19.09
N VAL A 63 -14.79 6.72 18.68
CA VAL A 63 -15.13 8.15 18.59
C VAL A 63 -14.49 8.71 17.32
N GLY A 64 -15.27 9.31 16.46
CA GLY A 64 -14.83 9.92 15.22
C GLY A 64 -15.71 11.10 14.83
N SER A 65 -15.55 11.58 13.60
CA SER A 65 -16.23 12.80 13.12
C SER A 65 -17.77 12.67 13.07
N VAL A 66 -18.32 11.47 12.97
CA VAL A 66 -19.78 11.24 12.96
C VAL A 66 -20.48 11.74 14.22
N LEU A 67 -19.74 11.87 15.33
CA LEU A 67 -20.26 12.33 16.63
C LEU A 67 -20.16 13.85 16.84
N GLU A 68 -19.64 14.58 15.87
CA GLU A 68 -19.51 16.04 15.92
C GLU A 68 -20.86 16.75 15.78
N GLU A 69 -21.02 17.84 16.52
CA GLU A 69 -22.12 18.78 16.30
C GLU A 69 -21.76 19.75 15.15
N GLU A 70 -22.72 20.58 14.70
CA GLU A 70 -22.48 21.46 13.54
C GLU A 70 -21.32 22.45 13.74
N ASN A 71 -21.16 22.98 14.97
CA ASN A 71 -20.04 23.86 15.34
C ASN A 71 -18.76 23.12 15.67
N GLN A 72 -18.75 21.79 15.54
CA GLN A 72 -17.61 20.92 15.87
C GLN A 72 -17.04 20.21 14.63
N ARG A 73 -17.52 20.49 13.42
CA ARG A 73 -17.09 19.78 12.19
C ARG A 73 -15.59 19.95 11.94
N GLY A 74 -14.84 18.85 12.13
CA GLY A 74 -13.39 18.78 12.05
C GLY A 74 -12.69 18.74 13.40
N LEU A 75 -13.41 18.81 14.53
CA LEU A 75 -12.79 18.81 15.85
C LEU A 75 -12.33 17.43 16.32
N ALA A 76 -12.86 16.34 15.77
CA ALA A 76 -12.33 15.00 15.99
C ALA A 76 -10.88 14.91 15.52
N HIS A 77 -10.62 15.36 14.30
CA HIS A 77 -9.30 15.41 13.69
C HIS A 77 -8.39 16.45 14.35
N PHE A 78 -8.92 17.63 14.64
CA PHE A 78 -8.19 18.66 15.37
C PHE A 78 -7.69 18.16 16.74
N LEU A 79 -8.54 17.41 17.46
CA LEU A 79 -8.19 16.83 18.74
C LEU A 79 -7.08 15.76 18.61
N GLU A 80 -7.06 15.04 17.52
CA GLU A 80 -5.97 14.12 17.20
C GLU A 80 -4.63 14.84 17.17
N HIS A 81 -4.53 15.97 16.45
CA HIS A 81 -3.32 16.79 16.40
C HIS A 81 -2.92 17.30 17.79
N MET A 82 -3.88 17.76 18.57
CA MET A 82 -3.64 18.27 19.91
C MET A 82 -3.03 17.22 20.86
N ALA A 83 -3.27 15.94 20.63
CA ALA A 83 -2.66 14.85 21.41
C ALA A 83 -1.11 14.82 21.31
N PHE A 84 -0.55 15.40 20.25
CA PHE A 84 0.91 15.53 20.07
C PHE A 84 1.48 16.87 20.52
N ASN A 85 0.64 17.86 20.81
CA ASN A 85 1.01 19.23 21.18
C ASN A 85 1.01 19.47 22.70
N GLY A 86 0.85 18.41 23.49
CA GLY A 86 1.01 18.45 24.93
C GLY A 86 -0.09 17.75 25.70
N THR A 87 0.35 17.10 26.76
CA THR A 87 -0.52 16.44 27.73
C THR A 87 -0.19 16.94 29.14
N THR A 88 -0.96 16.57 30.13
CA THR A 88 -0.75 17.00 31.53
C THR A 88 0.62 16.57 32.07
N ASN A 89 1.08 15.35 31.76
CA ASN A 89 2.36 14.84 32.24
C ASN A 89 3.52 15.13 31.28
N LEU A 90 3.23 15.40 30.00
CA LEU A 90 4.21 15.62 28.93
C LEU A 90 3.85 16.92 28.17
N PRO A 91 4.09 18.11 28.77
CA PRO A 91 3.65 19.39 28.20
C PRO A 91 4.41 19.75 26.92
N GLY A 92 3.70 20.41 25.99
CA GLY A 92 4.23 20.89 24.71
C GLY A 92 4.87 19.76 23.91
N MET A 93 6.05 20.00 23.36
CA MET A 93 6.79 19.05 22.54
C MET A 93 7.54 17.94 23.29
N THR A 94 7.35 17.83 24.63
CA THR A 94 8.10 16.89 25.47
C THR A 94 7.92 15.45 25.03
N LEU A 95 6.69 15.03 24.70
CA LEU A 95 6.36 13.69 24.22
C LEU A 95 7.16 13.34 22.95
N ARG A 96 7.04 14.18 21.92
CA ARG A 96 7.69 13.97 20.61
C ARG A 96 9.22 13.95 20.76
N ASN A 97 9.79 14.93 21.46
CA ASN A 97 11.22 15.01 21.68
C ASN A 97 11.78 13.81 22.44
N TYR A 98 11.06 13.36 23.48
CA TYR A 98 11.49 12.19 24.25
C TYR A 98 11.51 10.93 23.39
N LEU A 99 10.41 10.63 22.67
CA LEU A 99 10.32 9.43 21.83
C LEU A 99 11.34 9.46 20.68
N GLN A 100 11.51 10.60 20.02
CA GLN A 100 12.54 10.76 18.97
C GLN A 100 13.96 10.54 19.50
N SER A 101 14.26 10.97 20.76
CA SER A 101 15.55 10.69 21.40
C SER A 101 15.79 9.20 21.68
N ARG A 102 14.77 8.35 21.55
CA ARG A 102 14.80 6.89 21.71
C ARG A 102 14.67 6.15 20.35
N GLY A 103 14.84 6.86 19.23
CA GLY A 103 14.77 6.29 17.90
C GLY A 103 13.33 6.00 17.41
N ILE A 104 12.32 6.61 18.03
CA ILE A 104 10.92 6.51 17.63
C ILE A 104 10.59 7.75 16.80
N LYS A 105 10.44 7.59 15.49
CA LYS A 105 10.27 8.71 14.55
C LYS A 105 8.80 9.15 14.49
N PHE A 106 8.56 10.48 14.58
CA PHE A 106 7.24 11.07 14.34
C PHE A 106 6.80 10.89 12.88
N GLY A 107 5.52 10.58 12.66
CA GLY A 107 4.95 10.28 11.36
C GLY A 107 5.19 8.84 10.87
N GLU A 108 6.16 8.12 11.44
CA GLU A 108 6.46 6.72 11.11
C GLU A 108 6.07 5.75 12.24
N ASN A 109 6.60 5.98 13.44
CA ASN A 109 6.38 5.11 14.60
C ASN A 109 5.48 5.75 15.66
N LEU A 110 5.41 7.07 15.68
CA LEU A 110 4.52 7.87 16.51
C LEU A 110 3.51 8.53 15.57
N ASN A 111 2.28 8.07 15.58
CA ASN A 111 1.25 8.53 14.64
C ASN A 111 -0.15 8.37 15.21
N ALA A 112 -1.14 8.91 14.51
CA ALA A 112 -2.55 8.70 14.77
C ALA A 112 -3.37 8.81 13.48
N GLY A 113 -4.67 8.52 13.56
CA GLY A 113 -5.58 8.70 12.44
C GLY A 113 -7.02 8.80 12.92
N THR A 114 -7.73 9.75 12.35
CA THR A 114 -9.15 10.01 12.65
C THR A 114 -10.01 9.56 11.48
N GLY A 115 -10.91 8.61 11.73
CA GLY A 115 -11.97 8.19 10.83
C GLY A 115 -13.32 8.82 11.17
N ILE A 116 -14.34 8.38 10.44
CA ILE A 116 -15.71 8.83 10.69
C ILE A 116 -16.23 8.26 12.01
N ASP A 117 -15.95 6.99 12.31
CA ASP A 117 -16.46 6.28 13.49
C ASP A 117 -15.44 6.08 14.61
N GLN A 118 -14.15 6.30 14.35
CA GLN A 118 -13.05 5.95 15.25
C GLN A 118 -11.87 6.90 15.13
N THR A 119 -11.05 6.95 16.20
CA THR A 119 -9.74 7.60 16.24
C THR A 119 -8.75 6.64 16.89
N ILE A 120 -7.59 6.46 16.27
CA ILE A 120 -6.56 5.52 16.75
C ILE A 120 -5.24 6.26 16.90
N TYR A 121 -4.62 6.12 18.08
CA TYR A 121 -3.29 6.65 18.37
C TYR A 121 -2.32 5.50 18.58
N MET A 122 -1.08 5.66 18.12
CA MET A 122 -0.11 4.59 18.15
C MET A 122 1.33 5.06 18.44
N VAL A 123 2.04 4.22 19.18
CA VAL A 123 3.51 4.25 19.31
C VAL A 123 4.01 2.86 18.95
N THR A 124 4.61 2.72 17.78
CA THR A 124 5.00 1.42 17.21
C THR A 124 6.49 1.18 17.26
N ASN A 125 6.88 -0.10 17.21
CA ASN A 125 8.27 -0.53 17.11
C ASN A 125 9.14 0.01 18.26
N VAL A 126 8.57 0.03 19.48
CA VAL A 126 9.19 0.56 20.69
C VAL A 126 10.21 -0.44 21.23
N PRO A 127 11.49 -0.05 21.45
CA PRO A 127 12.47 -0.88 22.15
C PRO A 127 12.04 -1.24 23.57
N THR A 128 11.91 -2.53 23.86
CA THR A 128 11.49 -3.02 25.19
C THR A 128 12.64 -3.18 26.17
N ASP A 129 13.86 -3.21 25.68
CA ASP A 129 15.10 -3.33 26.44
C ASP A 129 15.63 -1.99 27.01
N LEU A 130 15.06 -0.86 26.56
CA LEU A 130 15.41 0.46 27.08
C LEU A 130 14.69 0.76 28.41
N PRO A 131 15.43 1.00 29.52
CA PRO A 131 14.83 1.19 30.84
C PRO A 131 13.82 2.35 30.85
N GLY A 132 12.60 2.07 31.35
CA GLY A 132 11.52 3.05 31.52
C GLY A 132 10.77 3.46 30.29
N LEU A 133 11.17 3.00 29.08
CA LEU A 133 10.50 3.41 27.84
C LEU A 133 9.09 2.80 27.72
N VAL A 134 8.93 1.53 28.08
CA VAL A 134 7.61 0.86 28.11
C VAL A 134 6.66 1.58 29.08
N ASP A 135 7.11 1.93 30.30
CA ASP A 135 6.32 2.72 31.26
C ASP A 135 5.93 4.10 30.71
N THR A 136 6.85 4.74 29.96
CA THR A 136 6.55 6.03 29.32
C THR A 136 5.52 5.88 28.21
N CYS A 137 5.59 4.82 27.40
CA CYS A 137 4.56 4.56 26.38
C CYS A 137 3.18 4.30 27.01
N LEU A 138 3.12 3.55 28.11
CA LEU A 138 1.88 3.40 28.86
C LEU A 138 1.36 4.73 29.42
N LEU A 139 2.26 5.60 29.91
CA LEU A 139 1.89 6.96 30.39
C LEU A 139 1.36 7.83 29.22
N ILE A 140 1.92 7.68 28.02
CA ILE A 140 1.42 8.37 26.83
C ILE A 140 0.00 7.92 26.49
N LEU A 141 -0.26 6.59 26.50
CA LEU A 141 -1.63 6.09 26.27
C LEU A 141 -2.60 6.57 27.36
N HIS A 142 -2.15 6.61 28.62
CA HIS A 142 -2.93 7.15 29.71
C HIS A 142 -3.29 8.62 29.49
N ASP A 143 -2.32 9.44 29.10
CA ASP A 143 -2.53 10.85 28.84
C ASP A 143 -3.41 11.10 27.60
N TRP A 144 -3.24 10.33 26.54
CA TRP A 144 -4.13 10.40 25.38
C TRP A 144 -5.58 10.00 25.70
N SER A 145 -5.75 9.12 26.66
CA SER A 145 -7.07 8.70 27.12
C SER A 145 -7.89 9.86 27.71
N SER A 146 -7.30 10.66 28.61
CA SER A 146 -8.07 11.62 29.43
C SER A 146 -7.32 12.88 29.85
N PHE A 147 -6.08 13.09 29.41
CA PHE A 147 -5.20 14.15 29.91
C PHE A 147 -4.53 14.98 28.80
N ILE A 148 -5.16 15.12 27.64
CA ILE A 148 -4.74 16.05 26.58
C ILE A 148 -4.93 17.47 27.10
N ALA A 149 -3.89 18.32 27.01
CA ALA A 149 -3.87 19.61 27.70
C ALA A 149 -4.79 20.66 27.09
N LEU A 150 -4.96 20.70 25.77
CA LEU A 150 -5.79 21.67 25.03
C LEU A 150 -5.47 23.11 25.40
N GLU A 151 -4.18 23.47 25.42
CA GLU A 151 -3.72 24.83 25.69
C GLU A 151 -4.13 25.75 24.55
N GLU A 152 -4.61 26.97 24.90
CA GLU A 152 -5.18 27.91 23.92
C GLU A 152 -4.15 28.37 22.86
N GLU A 153 -2.90 28.57 23.28
CA GLU A 153 -1.80 28.93 22.36
C GLU A 153 -1.49 27.83 21.37
N GLU A 154 -1.49 26.55 21.79
CA GLU A 154 -1.25 25.41 20.91
C GLU A 154 -2.43 25.17 19.96
N ILE A 155 -3.69 25.38 20.41
CA ILE A 155 -4.87 25.34 19.54
C ILE A 155 -4.75 26.39 18.43
N ASP A 156 -4.38 27.63 18.78
CA ASP A 156 -4.28 28.70 17.80
C ASP A 156 -3.13 28.45 16.80
N ASN A 157 -2.00 27.89 17.24
CA ASN A 157 -0.90 27.49 16.37
C ASN A 157 -1.30 26.39 15.41
N GLU A 158 -2.07 25.39 15.87
CA GLU A 158 -2.44 24.22 15.06
C GLU A 158 -3.51 24.52 14.02
N ARG A 159 -4.33 25.59 14.20
CA ARG A 159 -5.35 26.00 13.19
C ARG A 159 -4.74 26.20 11.80
N GLY A 160 -3.57 26.86 11.74
CA GLY A 160 -2.86 27.08 10.48
C GLY A 160 -2.43 25.77 9.82
N VAL A 161 -1.93 24.83 10.60
CA VAL A 161 -1.45 23.52 10.11
C VAL A 161 -2.62 22.71 9.51
N ILE A 162 -3.75 22.63 10.22
CA ILE A 162 -4.93 21.88 9.73
C ILE A 162 -5.59 22.55 8.52
N LEU A 163 -5.64 23.88 8.48
CA LEU A 163 -6.12 24.60 7.28
C LEU A 163 -5.22 24.36 6.07
N GLU A 164 -3.91 24.27 6.26
CA GLU A 164 -2.96 23.90 5.20
C GLU A 164 -3.09 22.42 4.79
N GLU A 165 -3.32 21.54 5.74
CA GLU A 165 -3.61 20.15 5.46
C GLU A 165 -4.90 20.00 4.63
N GLU A 166 -5.99 20.64 5.05
CA GLU A 166 -7.26 20.65 4.33
C GLU A 166 -7.07 21.15 2.89
N ARG A 167 -6.25 22.18 2.70
CA ARG A 167 -5.97 22.77 1.39
C ARG A 167 -5.10 21.86 0.52
N THR A 168 -4.13 21.14 1.10
CA THR A 168 -3.13 20.35 0.36
C THR A 168 -3.56 18.92 0.12
N THR A 169 -4.30 18.31 1.06
CA THR A 169 -4.82 16.95 0.94
C THR A 169 -6.16 16.88 0.22
N GLY A 170 -6.82 18.03 -0.01
CA GLY A 170 -8.00 18.15 -0.84
C GLY A 170 -7.78 17.65 -2.27
N GLY A 171 -8.63 18.04 -3.15
CA GLY A 171 -8.53 17.72 -4.56
C GLY A 171 -9.83 17.17 -5.12
N ALA A 172 -9.80 16.83 -6.38
CA ALA A 172 -10.99 16.45 -7.14
C ALA A 172 -11.80 15.33 -6.47
N ASN A 173 -11.13 14.30 -5.96
CA ASN A 173 -11.82 13.17 -5.30
C ASN A 173 -12.61 13.61 -4.08
N ARG A 174 -12.03 14.45 -3.20
CA ARG A 174 -12.76 14.98 -2.04
C ARG A 174 -13.93 15.83 -2.47
N ARG A 175 -13.73 16.74 -3.42
CA ARG A 175 -14.80 17.65 -3.88
C ARG A 175 -15.99 16.90 -4.48
N VAL A 176 -15.76 15.78 -5.20
CA VAL A 176 -16.88 14.95 -5.69
C VAL A 176 -17.51 14.13 -4.58
N MET A 177 -16.74 13.66 -3.60
CA MET A 177 -17.29 12.97 -2.44
C MET A 177 -18.20 13.87 -1.60
N GLU A 178 -17.81 15.12 -1.35
CA GLU A 178 -18.63 16.11 -0.67
C GLU A 178 -19.97 16.39 -1.37
N LYS A 179 -20.04 16.15 -2.70
CA LYS A 179 -21.27 16.28 -3.49
C LYS A 179 -22.15 15.04 -3.44
N VAL A 180 -21.54 13.83 -3.48
CA VAL A 180 -22.31 12.57 -3.60
C VAL A 180 -22.72 12.00 -2.26
N LEU A 181 -21.92 12.15 -1.19
CA LEU A 181 -22.23 11.59 0.13
C LEU A 181 -23.57 12.07 0.69
N PRO A 182 -23.94 13.36 0.64
CA PRO A 182 -25.28 13.81 1.12
C PRO A 182 -26.45 13.19 0.37
N ILE A 183 -26.24 12.79 -0.89
CA ILE A 183 -27.25 12.11 -1.72
C ILE A 183 -27.31 10.63 -1.37
N MET A 184 -26.14 9.99 -1.15
CA MET A 184 -26.04 8.57 -0.78
C MET A 184 -26.58 8.30 0.63
N TYR A 185 -26.44 9.29 1.54
CA TYR A 185 -26.82 9.19 2.96
C TYR A 185 -27.79 10.31 3.38
N PRO A 186 -28.99 10.37 2.80
CA PRO A 186 -29.91 11.46 3.05
C PRO A 186 -30.31 11.55 4.52
N GLY A 187 -30.01 12.69 5.14
CA GLY A 187 -30.34 12.96 6.54
C GLY A 187 -29.49 12.24 7.57
N SER A 188 -28.42 11.56 7.15
CA SER A 188 -27.46 10.91 8.04
C SER A 188 -26.18 11.73 8.17
N PRO A 189 -25.55 11.77 9.36
CA PRO A 189 -24.23 12.39 9.53
C PRO A 189 -23.14 11.82 8.61
N TYR A 190 -23.22 10.58 8.16
CA TYR A 190 -22.29 10.00 7.19
C TYR A 190 -22.21 10.77 5.86
N GLY A 191 -23.29 11.50 5.51
CA GLY A 191 -23.29 12.36 4.34
C GLY A 191 -22.51 13.67 4.50
N GLU A 192 -22.18 14.07 5.72
CA GLU A 192 -21.70 15.43 5.98
C GLU A 192 -20.50 15.53 6.94
N ARG A 193 -20.10 14.45 7.61
CA ARG A 193 -19.08 14.44 8.66
C ARG A 193 -17.76 13.81 8.19
N LEU A 194 -17.18 14.36 7.11
CA LEU A 194 -15.80 13.99 6.76
C LEU A 194 -14.83 14.47 7.85
N PRO A 195 -13.84 13.66 8.26
CA PRO A 195 -12.95 13.97 9.38
C PRO A 195 -12.21 15.30 9.28
N ILE A 196 -11.83 15.71 8.04
CA ILE A 196 -11.13 16.99 7.82
C ILE A 196 -11.98 18.21 8.21
N GLY A 197 -13.30 18.04 8.31
CA GLY A 197 -14.23 19.10 8.69
C GLY A 197 -14.43 20.20 7.66
N THR A 198 -14.71 21.41 8.13
CA THR A 198 -14.92 22.58 7.27
C THR A 198 -13.99 23.72 7.65
N LYS A 199 -13.46 24.42 6.63
CA LYS A 199 -12.60 25.62 6.82
C LYS A 199 -13.20 26.63 7.80
N GLU A 200 -14.52 26.85 7.69
CA GLU A 200 -15.23 27.84 8.51
C GLU A 200 -15.20 27.47 10.00
N VAL A 201 -15.47 26.21 10.33
CA VAL A 201 -15.43 25.74 11.71
C VAL A 201 -13.99 25.73 12.22
N ILE A 202 -13.04 25.15 11.49
CA ILE A 202 -11.62 25.05 11.89
C ILE A 202 -11.04 26.46 12.18
N ALA A 203 -11.36 27.46 11.35
CA ALA A 203 -10.85 28.80 11.53
C ALA A 203 -11.49 29.55 12.73
N ASN A 204 -12.70 29.19 13.15
CA ASN A 204 -13.51 30.03 14.05
C ASN A 204 -14.07 29.33 15.30
N PHE A 205 -13.91 28.02 15.49
CA PHE A 205 -14.40 27.33 16.68
C PHE A 205 -13.80 27.92 17.95
N THR A 206 -14.53 27.89 19.05
CA THR A 206 -14.04 28.38 20.34
C THR A 206 -13.27 27.27 21.07
N TYR A 207 -12.37 27.66 21.97
CA TYR A 207 -11.67 26.67 22.81
C TYR A 207 -12.63 25.77 23.62
N GLN A 208 -13.82 26.28 23.90
CA GLN A 208 -14.83 25.50 24.60
C GLN A 208 -15.45 24.42 23.72
N ASP A 209 -15.62 24.66 22.41
CA ASP A 209 -16.19 23.67 21.49
C ASP A 209 -15.35 22.39 21.41
N ILE A 210 -14.03 22.52 21.33
CA ILE A 210 -13.14 21.34 21.32
C ILE A 210 -13.06 20.66 22.70
N ARG A 211 -13.07 21.46 23.79
CA ARG A 211 -13.12 20.90 25.16
C ARG A 211 -14.43 20.17 25.42
N ASP A 212 -15.56 20.68 24.91
CA ASP A 212 -16.86 20.01 25.02
C ASP A 212 -16.90 18.69 24.25
N TYR A 213 -16.33 18.65 23.05
CA TYR A 213 -16.20 17.41 22.28
C TYR A 213 -15.31 16.39 23.04
N TYR A 214 -14.14 16.83 23.49
CA TYR A 214 -13.20 16.00 24.23
C TYR A 214 -13.83 15.40 25.48
N HIS A 215 -14.39 16.21 26.39
CA HIS A 215 -14.98 15.75 27.64
C HIS A 215 -16.25 14.91 27.47
N LYS A 216 -16.94 15.07 26.35
CA LYS A 216 -18.15 14.30 26.02
C LYS A 216 -17.79 12.89 25.55
N TRP A 217 -16.73 12.75 24.74
CA TRP A 217 -16.48 11.55 23.97
C TRP A 217 -15.23 10.77 24.38
N TYR A 218 -14.16 11.43 24.88
CA TYR A 218 -12.93 10.74 25.34
C TYR A 218 -13.14 10.20 26.75
N ARG A 219 -13.69 9.02 26.80
CA ARG A 219 -14.05 8.36 28.07
C ARG A 219 -13.76 6.87 28.01
N PRO A 220 -13.42 6.23 29.17
CA PRO A 220 -12.85 4.89 29.19
C PRO A 220 -13.78 3.79 28.63
N ASP A 221 -15.10 3.95 28.70
CA ASP A 221 -16.04 2.97 28.16
C ASP A 221 -16.07 2.90 26.61
N LEU A 222 -15.49 3.89 25.91
CA LEU A 222 -15.32 3.93 24.47
C LEU A 222 -13.88 3.68 24.02
N GLN A 223 -12.96 3.30 24.95
CA GLN A 223 -11.54 3.19 24.70
C GLN A 223 -11.05 1.75 24.84
N GLY A 224 -10.10 1.38 23.97
CA GLY A 224 -9.38 0.11 24.00
C GLY A 224 -7.89 0.32 23.96
N LEU A 225 -7.19 -0.26 24.92
CA LEU A 225 -5.72 -0.33 24.95
C LEU A 225 -5.27 -1.63 24.28
N ILE A 226 -4.28 -1.53 23.38
CA ILE A 226 -3.72 -2.70 22.70
C ILE A 226 -2.21 -2.64 22.83
N ILE A 227 -1.61 -3.65 23.46
CA ILE A 227 -0.17 -3.78 23.63
C ILE A 227 0.25 -5.14 23.11
N VAL A 228 1.04 -5.14 22.05
CA VAL A 228 1.55 -6.36 21.40
C VAL A 228 3.05 -6.27 21.25
N GLY A 229 3.78 -7.29 21.69
CA GLY A 229 5.22 -7.33 21.49
C GLY A 229 5.96 -8.14 22.54
N ASP A 230 7.27 -7.99 22.54
CA ASP A 230 8.17 -8.67 23.49
C ASP A 230 8.09 -8.02 24.86
N VAL A 231 7.00 -8.31 25.57
CA VAL A 231 6.66 -7.78 26.89
C VAL A 231 6.16 -8.89 27.82
N ASP A 232 6.34 -8.67 29.14
CA ASP A 232 5.73 -9.51 30.16
C ASP A 232 4.25 -9.12 30.33
N VAL A 233 3.35 -10.00 29.90
CA VAL A 233 1.91 -9.78 29.90
C VAL A 233 1.35 -9.47 31.30
N ASP A 234 1.82 -10.19 32.35
CA ASP A 234 1.35 -10.00 33.74
C ASP A 234 1.84 -8.67 34.31
N ALA A 235 3.07 -8.28 34.00
CA ALA A 235 3.63 -6.99 34.39
C ALA A 235 2.89 -5.81 33.70
N ILE A 236 2.64 -5.90 32.40
CA ILE A 236 1.90 -4.88 31.66
C ILE A 236 0.45 -4.77 32.21
N GLU A 237 -0.23 -5.90 32.41
CA GLU A 237 -1.60 -5.89 32.96
C GLU A 237 -1.65 -5.24 34.34
N ALA A 238 -0.71 -5.58 35.23
CA ALA A 238 -0.62 -4.95 36.54
C ALA A 238 -0.37 -3.44 36.43
N ARG A 239 0.49 -3.03 35.54
CA ARG A 239 0.82 -1.62 35.31
C ARG A 239 -0.35 -0.82 34.72
N ILE A 240 -1.09 -1.39 33.80
CA ILE A 240 -2.33 -0.79 33.25
C ILE A 240 -3.34 -0.61 34.37
N LYS A 241 -3.58 -1.63 35.21
CA LYS A 241 -4.52 -1.57 36.34
C LYS A 241 -4.12 -0.52 37.37
N GLU A 242 -2.83 -0.32 37.60
CA GLU A 242 -2.33 0.73 38.50
C GLU A 242 -2.45 2.13 37.91
N MET A 243 -1.93 2.31 36.66
CA MET A 243 -1.80 3.63 36.04
C MET A 243 -3.15 4.24 35.64
N PHE A 244 -4.07 3.43 35.12
CA PHE A 244 -5.37 3.89 34.65
C PHE A 244 -6.48 3.88 35.75
N ALA A 245 -6.10 3.59 37.00
CA ALA A 245 -7.03 3.58 38.12
C ALA A 245 -7.53 4.97 38.55
N ASP A 246 -6.81 6.03 38.19
CA ASP A 246 -7.19 7.42 38.48
C ASP A 246 -8.21 7.98 37.46
N ILE A 247 -8.42 7.30 36.35
CA ILE A 247 -9.44 7.68 35.36
C ILE A 247 -10.80 7.18 35.83
N PRO A 248 -11.75 8.08 36.18
CA PRO A 248 -13.02 7.67 36.71
C PRO A 248 -13.94 7.04 35.67
N ALA A 249 -14.80 6.14 36.09
CA ALA A 249 -15.90 5.67 35.24
C ALA A 249 -16.83 6.84 34.88
N PRO A 250 -17.35 6.89 33.64
CA PRO A 250 -18.22 7.96 33.21
C PRO A 250 -19.56 7.98 34.01
N VAL A 251 -20.01 9.18 34.38
CA VAL A 251 -21.25 9.37 35.13
C VAL A 251 -22.30 9.95 34.20
N ASN A 252 -23.41 9.23 33.99
CA ASN A 252 -24.46 9.61 33.04
C ASN A 252 -23.91 10.00 31.65
N PRO A 253 -23.11 9.12 31.02
CA PRO A 253 -22.47 9.43 29.76
C PRO A 253 -23.51 9.69 28.67
N ALA A 254 -23.13 10.53 27.69
CA ALA A 254 -23.92 10.66 26.47
C ALA A 254 -23.94 9.30 25.75
N GLU A 255 -25.10 8.94 25.17
CA GLU A 255 -25.19 7.73 24.37
C GLU A 255 -24.35 7.89 23.08
N ARG A 256 -23.50 6.89 22.79
CA ARG A 256 -22.85 6.80 21.50
C ARG A 256 -23.86 6.28 20.48
N THR A 257 -24.51 7.17 19.80
CA THR A 257 -25.50 6.82 18.79
C THR A 257 -24.87 6.12 17.61
N GLN A 258 -25.44 4.98 17.21
CA GLN A 258 -25.18 4.37 15.90
C GLN A 258 -26.17 4.94 14.90
N PHE A 259 -25.67 5.62 13.89
CA PHE A 259 -26.51 6.24 12.86
C PHE A 259 -26.86 5.18 11.81
N MET A 260 -28.03 4.56 11.97
CA MET A 260 -28.53 3.55 11.05
C MET A 260 -28.85 4.17 9.69
N ILE A 261 -28.43 3.50 8.62
CA ILE A 261 -28.78 3.87 7.26
C ILE A 261 -30.09 3.20 6.87
N GLU A 262 -31.04 3.98 6.42
CA GLU A 262 -32.35 3.46 6.02
C GLU A 262 -32.31 2.77 4.66
N ASP A 263 -33.27 1.87 4.47
CA ASP A 263 -33.53 1.23 3.18
C ASP A 263 -34.17 2.25 2.22
N ASN A 264 -33.90 2.09 0.92
CA ASN A 264 -34.57 2.83 -0.13
C ASN A 264 -35.42 1.90 -1.02
N GLU A 265 -36.67 2.27 -1.27
CA GLU A 265 -37.54 1.56 -2.21
C GLU A 265 -37.20 1.93 -3.66
N GLU A 266 -36.98 3.21 -3.93
CA GLU A 266 -36.56 3.72 -5.23
C GLU A 266 -35.03 3.82 -5.30
N PRO A 267 -34.41 3.55 -6.45
CA PRO A 267 -32.97 3.70 -6.65
C PRO A 267 -32.50 5.13 -6.33
N ILE A 268 -31.37 5.23 -5.63
CA ILE A 268 -30.65 6.50 -5.42
C ILE A 268 -29.58 6.62 -6.47
N VAL A 269 -29.51 7.76 -7.18
CA VAL A 269 -28.43 8.04 -8.13
C VAL A 269 -27.76 9.35 -7.75
N ALA A 270 -26.43 9.37 -7.70
CA ALA A 270 -25.65 10.56 -7.42
C ALA A 270 -24.59 10.77 -8.50
N ILE A 271 -24.60 11.96 -9.10
CA ILE A 271 -23.66 12.33 -10.16
C ILE A 271 -22.84 13.51 -9.69
N ALA A 272 -21.53 13.40 -9.80
CA ALA A 272 -20.63 14.52 -9.55
C ALA A 272 -19.52 14.58 -10.57
N SER A 273 -19.16 15.79 -10.98
CA SER A 273 -18.03 16.05 -11.85
C SER A 273 -17.08 17.06 -11.23
N ASP A 274 -15.81 16.97 -11.66
CA ASP A 274 -14.77 17.90 -11.29
C ASP A 274 -13.74 18.05 -12.43
N PRO A 275 -13.27 19.28 -12.72
CA PRO A 275 -12.35 19.51 -13.84
C PRO A 275 -10.94 18.93 -13.65
N GLU A 276 -10.58 18.49 -12.45
CA GLU A 276 -9.29 17.87 -12.17
C GLU A 276 -9.38 16.34 -12.01
N LEU A 277 -10.58 15.76 -12.12
CA LEU A 277 -10.71 14.29 -12.22
C LEU A 277 -10.13 13.79 -13.54
N THR A 278 -9.43 12.67 -13.47
CA THR A 278 -8.77 12.07 -14.63
C THR A 278 -9.47 10.84 -15.18
N SER A 279 -10.45 10.30 -14.45
CA SER A 279 -11.17 9.09 -14.84
C SER A 279 -12.67 9.20 -14.55
N TYR A 280 -13.45 8.43 -15.32
CA TYR A 280 -14.85 8.18 -15.02
C TYR A 280 -14.92 7.00 -14.07
N GLN A 281 -15.82 7.05 -13.10
CA GLN A 281 -16.06 5.94 -12.19
C GLN A 281 -17.55 5.77 -11.95
N VAL A 282 -18.06 4.57 -12.17
CA VAL A 282 -19.42 4.19 -11.79
C VAL A 282 -19.32 3.17 -10.65
N MET A 283 -20.00 3.47 -9.54
CA MET A 283 -20.16 2.53 -8.43
C MET A 283 -21.62 2.16 -8.27
N MET A 284 -21.90 0.89 -8.12
CA MET A 284 -23.23 0.31 -7.95
C MET A 284 -23.26 -0.46 -6.63
N PHE A 285 -24.08 0.01 -5.69
CA PHE A 285 -24.20 -0.54 -4.36
C PHE A 285 -25.54 -1.24 -4.20
N HIS A 286 -25.54 -2.47 -3.72
CA HIS A 286 -26.72 -3.20 -3.29
C HIS A 286 -26.65 -3.38 -1.77
N LYS A 287 -27.32 -2.47 -1.05
CA LYS A 287 -27.27 -2.43 0.41
C LYS A 287 -28.06 -3.55 1.07
N GLN A 288 -27.58 -3.99 2.21
CA GLN A 288 -28.29 -4.91 3.10
C GLN A 288 -27.91 -4.63 4.56
N ASP A 289 -28.66 -5.20 5.48
CA ASP A 289 -28.38 -5.02 6.90
C ASP A 289 -27.03 -5.62 7.26
N ALA A 290 -26.20 -4.85 7.97
CA ALA A 290 -24.98 -5.35 8.55
C ALA A 290 -25.27 -6.51 9.52
N THR A 291 -24.30 -7.42 9.67
CA THR A 291 -24.45 -8.50 10.63
C THR A 291 -24.45 -7.94 12.04
N PRO A 292 -25.49 -8.22 12.85
CA PRO A 292 -25.49 -7.81 14.25
C PRO A 292 -24.27 -8.38 15.01
N ASP A 293 -23.65 -7.57 15.85
CA ASP A 293 -22.47 -7.93 16.65
C ASP A 293 -22.66 -9.24 17.44
N SER A 294 -23.89 -9.47 17.95
CA SER A 294 -24.21 -10.69 18.67
C SER A 294 -24.13 -11.99 17.86
N LEU A 295 -24.06 -11.89 16.53
CA LEU A 295 -23.95 -13.03 15.62
C LEU A 295 -22.55 -13.19 15.03
N LYS A 296 -21.65 -12.20 15.21
CA LYS A 296 -20.31 -12.26 14.64
C LYS A 296 -19.40 -13.28 15.32
N ASN A 297 -19.66 -13.60 16.59
CA ASN A 297 -18.82 -14.51 17.38
C ASN A 297 -19.27 -15.98 17.27
N ASP A 298 -19.66 -16.42 16.06
CA ASP A 298 -19.97 -17.85 15.86
C ASP A 298 -19.40 -18.36 14.52
N VAL A 299 -19.21 -19.69 14.44
CA VAL A 299 -18.60 -20.35 13.27
C VAL A 299 -19.38 -20.09 11.99
N SER A 300 -20.69 -19.85 12.06
CA SER A 300 -21.50 -19.56 10.87
C SER A 300 -21.18 -18.22 10.25
N TYR A 301 -20.92 -17.20 11.08
CA TYR A 301 -20.44 -15.90 10.60
C TYR A 301 -19.09 -16.02 9.93
N TRP A 302 -18.11 -16.60 10.60
CA TRP A 302 -16.78 -16.83 10.07
C TRP A 302 -16.78 -17.61 8.75
N LEU A 303 -17.62 -18.66 8.64
CA LEU A 303 -17.78 -19.41 7.40
C LEU A 303 -18.44 -18.57 6.30
N SER A 304 -19.35 -17.64 6.64
CA SER A 304 -19.94 -16.73 5.65
C SER A 304 -18.89 -15.77 5.07
N GLN A 305 -17.94 -15.30 5.87
CA GLN A 305 -16.83 -14.48 5.38
C GLN A 305 -15.94 -15.25 4.38
N TYR A 306 -15.67 -16.53 4.67
CA TYR A 306 -14.97 -17.39 3.73
C TYR A 306 -15.72 -17.50 2.38
N VAL A 307 -17.03 -17.75 2.41
CA VAL A 307 -17.83 -17.87 1.18
C VAL A 307 -17.84 -16.55 0.40
N ILE A 308 -18.00 -15.42 1.10
CA ILE A 308 -17.97 -14.08 0.49
C ILE A 308 -16.62 -13.85 -0.19
N SER A 309 -15.52 -14.19 0.48
CA SER A 309 -14.17 -14.06 -0.07
C SER A 309 -14.00 -14.86 -1.36
N LEU A 310 -14.48 -16.12 -1.41
CA LEU A 310 -14.43 -16.94 -2.62
C LEU A 310 -15.29 -16.37 -3.75
N VAL A 311 -16.52 -15.95 -3.45
CA VAL A 311 -17.44 -15.38 -4.44
C VAL A 311 -16.84 -14.11 -5.04
N THR A 312 -16.28 -13.25 -4.21
CA THR A 312 -15.61 -12.01 -4.64
C THR A 312 -14.41 -12.30 -5.53
N SER A 313 -13.56 -13.26 -5.12
CA SER A 313 -12.38 -13.65 -5.91
C SER A 313 -12.78 -14.18 -7.29
N MET A 314 -13.67 -15.16 -7.35
CA MET A 314 -14.11 -15.76 -8.62
C MET A 314 -14.83 -14.76 -9.53
N GLN A 315 -15.57 -13.80 -8.97
CA GLN A 315 -16.21 -12.74 -9.76
C GLN A 315 -15.14 -11.79 -10.34
N ASN A 316 -14.14 -11.43 -9.56
CA ASN A 316 -13.08 -10.55 -10.02
C ASN A 316 -12.17 -11.20 -11.07
N ASP A 317 -11.94 -12.50 -11.00
CA ASP A 317 -11.25 -13.25 -12.04
C ASP A 317 -11.96 -13.11 -13.39
N ARG A 318 -13.30 -13.27 -13.42
CA ARG A 318 -14.09 -13.07 -14.64
C ARG A 318 -14.03 -11.62 -15.15
N LEU A 319 -14.08 -10.63 -14.26
CA LEU A 319 -13.96 -9.22 -14.64
C LEU A 319 -12.58 -8.91 -15.20
N GLN A 320 -11.53 -9.50 -14.64
CA GLN A 320 -10.17 -9.36 -15.15
C GLN A 320 -10.02 -9.96 -16.56
N GLU A 321 -10.67 -11.08 -16.87
CA GLU A 321 -10.67 -11.65 -18.21
C GLU A 321 -11.27 -10.71 -19.26
N LEU A 322 -12.27 -9.89 -18.90
CA LEU A 322 -12.84 -8.90 -19.81
C LEU A 322 -11.85 -7.80 -20.18
N THR A 323 -10.91 -7.49 -19.30
CA THR A 323 -9.86 -6.48 -19.58
C THR A 323 -8.81 -6.97 -20.57
N GLN A 324 -8.76 -8.25 -20.87
CA GLN A 324 -7.78 -8.84 -21.81
C GLN A 324 -8.34 -8.99 -23.25
N LYS A 325 -9.62 -8.67 -23.48
CA LYS A 325 -10.23 -8.70 -24.82
C LYS A 325 -9.70 -7.56 -25.67
N SER A 326 -9.56 -7.77 -26.97
CA SER A 326 -9.05 -6.75 -27.91
C SER A 326 -9.84 -5.43 -27.89
N ASN A 327 -11.10 -5.45 -27.50
CA ASN A 327 -11.90 -4.26 -27.19
C ASN A 327 -12.50 -4.43 -25.79
N PRO A 328 -11.75 -4.06 -24.72
CA PRO A 328 -12.26 -4.22 -23.36
C PRO A 328 -13.43 -3.26 -23.11
N PRO A 329 -14.47 -3.71 -22.39
CA PRO A 329 -15.66 -2.88 -22.16
C PRO A 329 -15.40 -1.72 -21.19
N PHE A 330 -14.34 -1.81 -20.40
CA PHE A 330 -13.90 -0.82 -19.42
C PHE A 330 -12.38 -0.85 -19.25
N VAL A 331 -11.81 0.18 -18.65
CA VAL A 331 -10.38 0.23 -18.27
C VAL A 331 -10.11 -0.78 -17.16
N TYR A 332 -10.98 -0.77 -16.14
CA TYR A 332 -10.91 -1.65 -14.98
C TYR A 332 -12.31 -1.88 -14.39
N GLY A 333 -12.54 -3.06 -13.81
CA GLY A 333 -13.77 -3.38 -13.10
C GLY A 333 -13.53 -4.40 -12.00
N TYR A 334 -14.20 -4.22 -10.85
CA TYR A 334 -14.12 -5.12 -9.71
C TYR A 334 -15.38 -5.06 -8.86
N SER A 335 -15.57 -6.08 -8.03
CA SER A 335 -16.66 -6.14 -7.05
C SER A 335 -16.10 -6.56 -5.69
N TYR A 336 -16.76 -6.11 -4.63
CA TYR A 336 -16.46 -6.51 -3.26
C TYR A 336 -17.73 -6.48 -2.40
N TYR A 337 -17.64 -7.10 -1.24
CA TYR A 337 -18.68 -7.06 -0.22
C TYR A 337 -18.05 -6.53 1.07
N ASP A 338 -18.53 -5.42 1.57
CA ASP A 338 -18.01 -4.73 2.74
C ASP A 338 -19.05 -3.73 3.27
N ASP A 339 -18.69 -2.91 4.23
CA ASP A 339 -19.49 -1.78 4.69
C ASP A 339 -20.00 -0.95 3.49
N TYR A 340 -21.21 -0.40 3.64
CA TYR A 340 -21.74 0.50 2.63
C TYR A 340 -20.94 1.78 2.59
N TYR A 341 -19.89 1.75 1.82
CA TYR A 341 -18.91 2.76 1.53
C TYR A 341 -18.24 3.35 2.80
N VAL A 342 -18.89 4.31 3.48
CA VAL A 342 -18.34 4.94 4.71
C VAL A 342 -19.17 4.63 5.96
N ALA A 343 -20.27 3.89 5.85
CA ALA A 343 -21.20 3.64 6.95
C ALA A 343 -21.22 2.17 7.37
N PRO A 344 -20.61 1.80 8.52
CA PRO A 344 -20.53 0.41 8.98
C PRO A 344 -21.85 -0.15 9.51
N THR A 345 -22.93 0.63 9.47
CA THR A 345 -24.28 0.20 9.88
C THR A 345 -25.08 -0.48 8.78
N LYS A 346 -24.53 -0.54 7.57
CA LYS A 346 -25.02 -1.32 6.42
C LYS A 346 -23.86 -1.99 5.72
N ASP A 347 -24.07 -3.21 5.24
CA ASP A 347 -23.20 -3.88 4.28
C ASP A 347 -23.67 -3.59 2.85
N ALA A 348 -22.80 -3.76 1.88
CA ALA A 348 -23.17 -3.69 0.46
C ALA A 348 -22.35 -4.65 -0.40
N TRP A 349 -23.02 -5.27 -1.39
CA TRP A 349 -22.30 -5.72 -2.58
C TRP A 349 -22.06 -4.52 -3.46
N THR A 350 -20.80 -4.18 -3.66
CA THR A 350 -20.37 -3.04 -4.45
C THR A 350 -19.69 -3.49 -5.74
N SER A 351 -20.14 -2.96 -6.87
CA SER A 351 -19.51 -3.16 -8.17
C SER A 351 -19.00 -1.82 -8.68
N VAL A 352 -17.73 -1.78 -9.08
CA VAL A 352 -17.04 -0.58 -9.56
C VAL A 352 -16.56 -0.80 -10.97
N VAL A 353 -16.85 0.12 -11.88
CA VAL A 353 -16.26 0.14 -13.22
C VAL A 353 -15.66 1.50 -13.54
N ILE A 354 -14.56 1.47 -14.28
CA ILE A 354 -13.85 2.64 -14.82
C ILE A 354 -14.07 2.65 -16.33
N PRO A 355 -15.07 3.39 -16.85
CA PRO A 355 -15.30 3.54 -18.29
C PRO A 355 -14.09 4.18 -19.00
N LYS A 356 -13.93 3.91 -20.28
CA LYS A 356 -12.86 4.47 -21.12
C LYS A 356 -13.04 5.98 -21.35
N ASP A 357 -14.28 6.43 -21.45
CA ASP A 357 -14.73 7.82 -21.60
C ASP A 357 -16.24 7.91 -21.34
N ALA A 358 -16.83 9.09 -21.54
CA ALA A 358 -18.27 9.31 -21.33
C ALA A 358 -19.15 8.43 -22.25
N GLU A 359 -18.72 8.19 -23.49
CA GLU A 359 -19.46 7.34 -24.43
C GLU A 359 -19.40 5.86 -24.03
N GLY A 360 -18.34 5.45 -23.32
CA GLY A 360 -18.14 4.08 -22.82
C GLY A 360 -18.90 3.74 -21.52
N ILE A 361 -19.60 4.69 -20.90
CA ILE A 361 -20.31 4.46 -19.61
C ILE A 361 -21.36 3.35 -19.76
N GLU A 362 -22.18 3.38 -20.81
CA GLU A 362 -23.23 2.36 -21.04
C GLU A 362 -22.62 0.97 -21.25
N GLU A 363 -21.56 0.85 -22.06
CA GLU A 363 -20.86 -0.42 -22.31
C GLU A 363 -20.25 -0.99 -21.01
N ALA A 364 -19.64 -0.14 -20.19
CA ALA A 364 -19.03 -0.54 -18.93
C ALA A 364 -20.08 -1.04 -17.92
N ILE A 365 -21.18 -0.30 -17.75
CA ILE A 365 -22.31 -0.73 -16.92
C ILE A 365 -22.87 -2.06 -17.42
N ALA A 366 -23.11 -2.18 -18.72
CA ALA A 366 -23.69 -3.38 -19.32
C ALA A 366 -22.80 -4.62 -19.09
N ALA A 367 -21.49 -4.48 -19.24
CA ALA A 367 -20.55 -5.58 -19.01
C ALA A 367 -20.51 -6.01 -17.54
N MET A 368 -20.44 -5.06 -16.61
CA MET A 368 -20.45 -5.35 -15.16
C MET A 368 -21.75 -6.02 -14.74
N VAL A 369 -22.89 -5.48 -15.18
CA VAL A 369 -24.21 -6.05 -14.90
C VAL A 369 -24.36 -7.46 -15.50
N ALA A 370 -23.84 -7.68 -16.71
CA ALA A 370 -23.88 -9.00 -17.35
C ALA A 370 -23.10 -10.04 -16.54
N GLU A 371 -21.89 -9.74 -16.07
CA GLU A 371 -21.11 -10.68 -15.24
C GLU A 371 -21.75 -10.92 -13.87
N THR A 372 -22.23 -9.87 -13.23
CA THR A 372 -22.97 -9.98 -11.96
C THR A 372 -24.22 -10.87 -12.12
N LYS A 373 -24.97 -10.64 -13.19
CA LYS A 373 -26.17 -11.42 -13.51
C LYS A 373 -25.83 -12.88 -13.87
N ARG A 374 -24.73 -13.10 -14.62
CA ARG A 374 -24.23 -14.45 -14.95
C ARG A 374 -23.89 -15.22 -13.69
N MET A 375 -23.17 -14.58 -12.76
CA MET A 375 -22.88 -15.13 -11.44
C MET A 375 -24.18 -15.52 -10.70
N GLN A 376 -25.15 -14.61 -10.60
CA GLN A 376 -26.42 -14.89 -9.90
C GLN A 376 -27.25 -15.99 -10.54
N GLN A 377 -27.32 -16.05 -11.88
CA GLN A 377 -28.20 -17.01 -12.59
C GLN A 377 -27.59 -18.42 -12.66
N TYR A 378 -26.30 -18.52 -12.93
CA TYR A 378 -25.64 -19.79 -13.22
C TYR A 378 -24.64 -20.22 -12.15
N GLY A 379 -24.25 -19.31 -11.24
CA GLY A 379 -23.22 -19.56 -10.25
C GLY A 379 -21.83 -19.64 -10.88
N PHE A 380 -20.95 -20.32 -10.18
CA PHE A 380 -19.58 -20.61 -10.60
C PHE A 380 -19.44 -22.07 -11.04
N THR A 381 -18.43 -22.35 -11.85
CA THR A 381 -18.05 -23.70 -12.28
C THR A 381 -17.27 -24.44 -11.20
N ALA A 382 -17.16 -25.75 -11.33
CA ALA A 382 -16.36 -26.56 -10.41
C ALA A 382 -14.87 -26.19 -10.46
N SER A 383 -14.35 -25.85 -11.64
CA SER A 383 -12.96 -25.44 -11.82
C SER A 383 -12.64 -24.10 -11.17
N GLU A 384 -13.50 -23.08 -11.31
CA GLU A 384 -13.35 -21.80 -10.60
C GLU A 384 -13.32 -22.01 -9.08
N TYR A 385 -14.29 -22.79 -8.56
CA TYR A 385 -14.39 -23.07 -7.13
C TYR A 385 -13.16 -23.80 -6.59
N GLU A 386 -12.68 -24.84 -7.27
CA GLU A 386 -11.50 -25.60 -6.81
C GLU A 386 -10.22 -24.72 -6.84
N ARG A 387 -10.08 -23.82 -7.80
CA ARG A 387 -8.97 -22.86 -7.85
C ARG A 387 -9.06 -21.85 -6.69
N ALA A 388 -10.20 -21.18 -6.53
CA ALA A 388 -10.39 -20.20 -5.47
C ALA A 388 -10.19 -20.83 -4.07
N LYS A 389 -10.69 -22.07 -3.89
CA LYS A 389 -10.46 -22.85 -2.68
C LYS A 389 -8.98 -23.17 -2.46
N ALA A 390 -8.26 -23.57 -3.50
CA ALA A 390 -6.84 -23.86 -3.42
C ALA A 390 -6.03 -22.60 -3.08
N ASP A 391 -6.35 -21.46 -3.67
CA ASP A 391 -5.69 -20.18 -3.39
C ASP A 391 -5.98 -19.68 -1.97
N PHE A 392 -7.21 -19.82 -1.50
CA PHE A 392 -7.55 -19.52 -0.12
C PHE A 392 -6.78 -20.39 0.86
N MET A 393 -6.79 -21.72 0.67
CA MET A 393 -6.11 -22.66 1.55
C MET A 393 -4.58 -22.47 1.55
N LYS A 394 -3.99 -22.14 0.41
CA LYS A 394 -2.58 -21.76 0.31
C LYS A 394 -2.23 -20.56 1.22
N ASN A 395 -3.08 -19.53 1.24
CA ASN A 395 -2.84 -18.35 2.06
C ASN A 395 -2.92 -18.65 3.56
N ILE A 396 -3.91 -19.45 3.97
CA ILE A 396 -4.05 -19.90 5.37
C ILE A 396 -2.91 -20.84 5.76
N GLU A 397 -2.50 -21.78 4.89
CA GLU A 397 -1.34 -22.64 5.12
C GLU A 397 -0.06 -21.82 5.31
N SER A 398 0.14 -20.79 4.48
CA SER A 398 1.28 -19.88 4.60
C SER A 398 1.25 -19.11 5.92
N ALA A 399 0.10 -18.57 6.32
CA ALA A 399 -0.06 -17.89 7.61
C ALA A 399 0.24 -18.83 8.78
N TYR A 400 -0.24 -20.08 8.72
CA TYR A 400 0.05 -21.10 9.73
C TYR A 400 1.55 -21.45 9.78
N ASN A 401 2.21 -21.60 8.64
CA ASN A 401 3.65 -21.89 8.58
C ASN A 401 4.46 -20.74 9.18
N GLU A 402 4.05 -19.48 8.92
CA GLU A 402 4.72 -18.27 9.41
C GLU A 402 4.31 -17.82 10.83
N ARG A 403 3.48 -18.59 11.54
CA ARG A 403 2.91 -18.17 12.85
C ARG A 403 3.94 -17.78 13.90
N ASN A 404 5.16 -18.36 13.85
CA ASN A 404 6.27 -18.00 14.76
C ASN A 404 7.08 -16.78 14.26
N ASN A 405 6.81 -16.32 13.03
CA ASN A 405 7.46 -15.16 12.40
C ASN A 405 6.45 -14.04 12.10
N THR A 406 5.23 -14.14 12.65
CA THR A 406 4.19 -13.12 12.48
C THR A 406 4.54 -11.88 13.27
N GLU A 407 4.50 -10.73 12.60
CA GLU A 407 4.84 -9.44 13.20
C GLU A 407 3.72 -8.92 14.11
N ASN A 408 4.09 -8.06 15.05
CA ASN A 408 3.18 -7.42 16.03
C ASN A 408 1.96 -6.81 15.36
N SER A 409 2.13 -6.10 14.23
CA SER A 409 1.06 -5.40 13.52
C SER A 409 -0.13 -6.29 13.19
N LYS A 410 0.10 -7.56 12.82
CA LYS A 410 -1.00 -8.50 12.51
C LYS A 410 -1.88 -8.82 13.70
N TYR A 411 -1.29 -8.93 14.87
CA TYR A 411 -2.04 -9.15 16.11
C TYR A 411 -2.70 -7.87 16.62
N VAL A 412 -2.08 -6.72 16.36
CA VAL A 412 -2.70 -5.40 16.62
C VAL A 412 -3.95 -5.24 15.76
N ASP A 413 -3.87 -5.53 14.44
CA ASP A 413 -5.01 -5.46 13.52
C ASP A 413 -6.19 -6.31 14.05
N ALA A 414 -5.92 -7.58 14.43
CA ALA A 414 -6.96 -8.46 14.98
C ALA A 414 -7.58 -7.92 16.27
N CYS A 415 -6.79 -7.29 17.15
CA CYS A 415 -7.30 -6.67 18.37
C CYS A 415 -8.13 -5.41 18.06
N LEU A 416 -7.71 -4.60 17.09
CA LEU A 416 -8.45 -3.42 16.62
C LEU A 416 -9.80 -3.83 16.01
N ASP A 417 -9.81 -4.79 15.11
CA ASP A 417 -11.03 -5.30 14.46
C ASP A 417 -12.01 -5.86 15.49
N HIS A 418 -11.50 -6.62 16.48
CA HIS A 418 -12.32 -7.10 17.56
C HIS A 418 -12.85 -5.97 18.44
N PHE A 419 -12.02 -4.96 18.79
CA PHE A 419 -12.47 -3.84 19.61
C PHE A 419 -13.48 -2.96 18.89
N ILE A 420 -13.19 -2.55 17.65
CA ILE A 420 -14.00 -1.58 16.89
C ILE A 420 -15.29 -2.21 16.38
N SER A 421 -15.17 -3.38 15.72
CA SER A 421 -16.23 -4.00 14.90
C SER A 421 -16.75 -5.33 15.46
N ASN A 422 -16.27 -5.77 16.64
CA ASN A 422 -16.57 -7.06 17.24
C ASN A 422 -16.27 -8.27 16.33
N GLU A 423 -15.26 -8.12 15.42
CA GLU A 423 -14.82 -9.23 14.58
C GLU A 423 -14.22 -10.38 15.42
N PRO A 424 -14.38 -11.64 15.00
CA PRO A 424 -13.78 -12.77 15.71
C PRO A 424 -12.26 -12.66 15.76
N MET A 425 -11.67 -12.93 16.92
CA MET A 425 -10.23 -12.94 17.10
C MET A 425 -9.78 -14.35 17.51
N MET A 426 -9.45 -15.15 16.52
CA MET A 426 -9.05 -16.56 16.65
C MET A 426 -7.54 -16.69 16.42
N ASP A 427 -6.89 -17.65 17.08
CA ASP A 427 -5.49 -17.98 16.74
C ASP A 427 -5.44 -18.74 15.41
N ILE A 428 -4.31 -18.60 14.69
CA ILE A 428 -4.13 -19.19 13.36
C ILE A 428 -4.14 -20.73 13.39
N GLU A 429 -3.72 -21.37 14.48
CA GLU A 429 -3.74 -22.83 14.64
C GLU A 429 -5.18 -23.34 14.64
N THR A 430 -6.05 -22.68 15.40
CA THR A 430 -7.48 -22.99 15.45
C THR A 430 -8.15 -22.70 14.12
N GLU A 431 -7.86 -21.57 13.52
CA GLU A 431 -8.41 -21.16 12.23
C GLU A 431 -8.02 -22.14 11.12
N TYR A 432 -6.75 -22.48 10.99
CA TYR A 432 -6.25 -23.45 10.01
C TYR A 432 -6.89 -24.84 10.19
N MET A 433 -7.00 -25.31 11.44
CA MET A 433 -7.66 -26.58 11.75
C MET A 433 -9.13 -26.57 11.33
N LEU A 434 -9.87 -25.49 11.60
CA LEU A 434 -11.28 -25.37 11.23
C LEU A 434 -11.46 -25.37 9.70
N TYR A 435 -10.63 -24.63 8.98
CA TYR A 435 -10.67 -24.62 7.52
C TYR A 435 -10.36 -26.01 6.94
N GLN A 436 -9.36 -26.71 7.45
CA GLN A 436 -9.03 -28.07 7.01
C GLN A 436 -10.19 -29.04 7.22
N GLN A 437 -10.98 -28.88 8.26
CA GLN A 437 -12.13 -29.76 8.55
C GLN A 437 -13.37 -29.41 7.73
N ILE A 438 -13.66 -28.14 7.52
CA ILE A 438 -14.92 -27.68 6.94
C ILE A 438 -14.84 -27.56 5.41
N ILE A 439 -13.80 -26.92 4.89
CA ILE A 439 -13.69 -26.60 3.44
C ILE A 439 -13.82 -27.84 2.54
N PRO A 440 -13.16 -28.99 2.81
CA PRO A 440 -13.28 -30.15 1.92
C PRO A 440 -14.69 -30.70 1.82
N SER A 441 -15.55 -30.42 2.79
CA SER A 441 -16.93 -30.89 2.82
C SER A 441 -17.96 -29.90 2.26
N LEU A 442 -17.53 -28.67 1.94
CA LEU A 442 -18.41 -27.62 1.42
C LEU A 442 -18.62 -27.81 -0.08
N PRO A 443 -19.85 -28.16 -0.55
CA PRO A 443 -20.10 -28.42 -1.96
C PRO A 443 -20.29 -27.10 -2.74
N LEU A 444 -19.96 -27.09 -4.04
CA LEU A 444 -20.19 -25.97 -4.94
C LEU A 444 -21.65 -25.48 -4.92
N GLU A 445 -22.59 -26.40 -4.80
CA GLU A 445 -24.04 -26.09 -4.75
C GLU A 445 -24.39 -25.17 -3.58
N ALA A 446 -23.70 -25.31 -2.45
CA ALA A 446 -23.87 -24.41 -1.31
C ALA A 446 -23.40 -22.99 -1.64
N ILE A 447 -22.21 -22.85 -2.26
CA ILE A 447 -21.68 -21.56 -2.73
C ILE A 447 -22.66 -20.94 -3.73
N ASN A 448 -23.07 -21.68 -4.76
CA ASN A 448 -23.98 -21.19 -5.79
C ASN A 448 -25.38 -20.85 -5.27
N SER A 449 -25.78 -21.40 -4.13
CA SER A 449 -27.06 -21.02 -3.48
C SER A 449 -26.94 -19.65 -2.80
N ILE A 450 -25.82 -19.36 -2.17
CA ILE A 450 -25.54 -18.07 -1.52
C ILE A 450 -25.41 -16.96 -2.56
N VAL A 451 -24.72 -17.23 -3.67
CA VAL A 451 -24.53 -16.29 -4.79
C VAL A 451 -25.86 -15.75 -5.32
N LYS A 452 -26.90 -16.55 -5.35
CA LYS A 452 -28.22 -16.10 -5.82
C LYS A 452 -28.88 -15.06 -4.92
N GLU A 453 -28.48 -15.01 -3.69
CA GLU A 453 -29.10 -14.20 -2.65
C GLU A 453 -28.21 -13.04 -2.16
N ILE A 454 -26.88 -13.09 -2.42
CA ILE A 454 -25.91 -12.12 -1.90
C ILE A 454 -26.14 -10.69 -2.38
N ILE A 455 -26.83 -10.52 -3.51
CA ILE A 455 -27.16 -9.22 -4.11
C ILE A 455 -28.68 -9.03 -4.05
N PRO A 456 -29.21 -8.20 -3.13
CA PRO A 456 -30.62 -7.91 -3.06
C PRO A 456 -31.12 -7.13 -4.28
N GLN A 457 -32.41 -7.24 -4.60
CA GLN A 457 -33.01 -6.56 -5.73
C GLN A 457 -33.50 -5.13 -5.41
N ASN A 458 -33.58 -4.79 -4.14
CA ASN A 458 -33.91 -3.46 -3.61
C ASN A 458 -32.67 -2.81 -2.98
N ASN A 459 -32.82 -1.63 -2.41
CA ASN A 459 -31.73 -0.89 -1.77
C ASN A 459 -30.57 -0.57 -2.72
N PHE A 460 -30.90 -0.22 -3.96
CA PHE A 460 -29.89 0.07 -4.97
C PHE A 460 -29.46 1.54 -4.94
N VAL A 461 -28.16 1.76 -4.97
CA VAL A 461 -27.53 3.08 -5.07
C VAL A 461 -26.51 3.05 -6.20
N MET A 462 -26.48 4.08 -7.03
CA MET A 462 -25.49 4.23 -8.10
C MET A 462 -24.84 5.60 -8.04
N THR A 463 -23.53 5.66 -8.23
CA THR A 463 -22.81 6.92 -8.37
C THR A 463 -22.08 6.99 -9.70
N LEU A 464 -22.00 8.19 -10.27
CA LEU A 464 -21.12 8.52 -11.39
C LEU A 464 -20.22 9.67 -10.99
N LEU A 465 -18.92 9.43 -10.95
CA LEU A 465 -17.90 10.45 -10.80
C LEU A 465 -17.21 10.64 -12.14
N ALA A 466 -17.03 11.86 -12.61
CA ALA A 466 -16.55 12.13 -13.97
C ALA A 466 -15.68 13.38 -14.06
N PRO A 467 -14.73 13.43 -15.01
CA PRO A 467 -14.09 14.69 -15.41
C PRO A 467 -15.15 15.71 -15.89
N GLU A 468 -14.95 16.99 -15.56
CA GLU A 468 -15.77 18.07 -16.12
C GLU A 468 -15.05 18.67 -17.34
N LYS A 469 -15.60 18.47 -18.53
CA LYS A 469 -14.99 18.91 -19.79
C LYS A 469 -15.94 19.76 -20.61
N GLU A 470 -15.40 20.79 -21.26
CA GLU A 470 -16.16 21.66 -22.13
C GLU A 470 -16.74 20.87 -23.33
N GLY A 471 -18.05 20.94 -23.51
CA GLY A 471 -18.77 20.30 -24.60
C GLY A 471 -19.09 18.82 -24.41
N GLU A 472 -18.67 18.20 -23.32
CA GLU A 472 -19.05 16.83 -22.95
C GLU A 472 -20.35 16.86 -22.14
N VAL A 473 -21.27 15.97 -22.48
CA VAL A 473 -22.54 15.83 -21.78
C VAL A 473 -22.55 14.50 -21.06
N LEU A 474 -22.62 14.55 -19.72
CA LEU A 474 -22.78 13.36 -18.91
C LEU A 474 -24.25 12.89 -18.92
N PRO A 475 -24.50 11.57 -18.76
CA PRO A 475 -25.86 11.07 -18.63
C PRO A 475 -26.53 11.63 -17.37
N THR A 476 -27.84 11.81 -17.49
CA THR A 476 -28.69 12.16 -16.34
C THR A 476 -28.92 10.95 -15.44
N GLU A 477 -29.48 11.17 -14.25
CA GLU A 477 -29.85 10.10 -13.31
C GLU A 477 -30.83 9.09 -13.96
N GLU A 478 -31.81 9.59 -14.72
CA GLU A 478 -32.79 8.76 -15.45
C GLU A 478 -32.12 7.95 -16.56
N GLU A 479 -31.17 8.53 -17.29
CA GLU A 479 -30.40 7.84 -18.34
C GLU A 479 -29.51 6.74 -17.74
N LEU A 480 -28.82 7.00 -16.62
CA LEU A 480 -28.02 6.00 -15.92
C LEU A 480 -28.87 4.80 -15.44
N LEU A 481 -30.04 5.08 -14.85
CA LEU A 481 -30.97 4.01 -14.46
C LEU A 481 -31.51 3.26 -15.68
N THR A 482 -31.72 3.95 -16.78
CA THR A 482 -32.15 3.31 -18.06
C THR A 482 -31.07 2.39 -18.58
N MET A 483 -29.80 2.79 -18.60
CA MET A 483 -28.64 1.96 -18.97
C MET A 483 -28.56 0.71 -18.10
N TYR A 484 -28.66 0.87 -16.77
CA TYR A 484 -28.68 -0.25 -15.83
C TYR A 484 -29.86 -1.20 -16.08
N ASN A 485 -31.08 -0.69 -16.22
CA ASN A 485 -32.28 -1.49 -16.45
C ASN A 485 -32.21 -2.24 -17.78
N ASN A 486 -31.69 -1.58 -18.83
CA ASN A 486 -31.47 -2.22 -20.12
C ASN A 486 -30.47 -3.38 -19.99
N ALA A 487 -29.36 -3.17 -19.29
CA ALA A 487 -28.37 -4.21 -19.02
C ALA A 487 -28.96 -5.39 -18.23
N MET A 488 -29.80 -5.10 -17.21
CA MET A 488 -30.51 -6.12 -16.44
C MET A 488 -31.52 -6.90 -17.29
N ALA A 489 -32.07 -6.32 -18.36
CA ALA A 489 -33.02 -6.98 -19.26
C ALA A 489 -32.36 -7.94 -20.27
N VAL A 490 -31.07 -7.78 -20.55
CA VAL A 490 -30.32 -8.63 -21.51
C VAL A 490 -30.17 -10.04 -20.95
N GLU A 491 -30.46 -11.07 -21.72
CA GLU A 491 -30.16 -12.46 -21.37
C GLU A 491 -28.64 -12.70 -21.41
N VAL A 492 -28.14 -13.48 -20.46
CA VAL A 492 -26.73 -13.84 -20.36
C VAL A 492 -26.53 -15.35 -20.49
N GLU A 493 -25.46 -15.76 -21.13
CA GLU A 493 -25.09 -17.17 -21.27
C GLU A 493 -24.25 -17.62 -20.05
N PRO A 494 -24.21 -18.92 -19.71
CA PRO A 494 -23.32 -19.47 -18.72
C PRO A 494 -21.86 -19.13 -19.03
N TYR A 495 -21.04 -18.95 -17.98
CA TYR A 495 -19.60 -18.81 -18.14
C TYR A 495 -18.97 -20.11 -18.62
N VAL A 496 -18.06 -20.02 -19.59
CA VAL A 496 -17.32 -21.14 -20.18
C VAL A 496 -15.84 -20.78 -20.19
N GLU A 497 -15.03 -21.69 -19.68
CA GLU A 497 -13.56 -21.52 -19.66
C GLU A 497 -12.86 -22.72 -20.31
N GLU A 498 -11.63 -22.49 -20.76
CA GLU A 498 -10.68 -23.54 -21.10
C GLU A 498 -9.97 -24.01 -19.81
N VAL A 499 -9.94 -25.32 -19.60
CA VAL A 499 -9.25 -25.93 -18.46
C VAL A 499 -7.93 -26.53 -18.95
N PHE A 500 -6.83 -26.08 -18.34
CA PHE A 500 -5.50 -26.64 -18.63
C PHE A 500 -5.19 -27.75 -17.62
N ASP A 501 -4.87 -28.94 -18.14
CA ASP A 501 -4.46 -30.09 -17.35
C ASP A 501 -3.13 -30.63 -17.90
N GLY A 502 -2.02 -30.08 -17.41
CA GLY A 502 -0.70 -30.47 -17.85
C GLY A 502 0.42 -29.84 -17.05
N PRO A 503 1.67 -30.32 -17.19
CA PRO A 503 2.81 -29.75 -16.51
C PRO A 503 3.16 -28.35 -17.06
N ILE A 504 3.67 -27.45 -16.22
CA ILE A 504 4.09 -26.09 -16.63
C ILE A 504 5.18 -26.14 -17.70
N VAL A 505 6.11 -27.08 -17.55
CA VAL A 505 7.13 -27.38 -18.57
C VAL A 505 6.85 -28.77 -19.15
N ALA A 506 6.37 -28.82 -20.38
CA ALA A 506 5.94 -30.07 -21.03
C ALA A 506 7.10 -31.08 -21.19
N GLU A 507 8.29 -30.61 -21.58
CA GLU A 507 9.49 -31.43 -21.73
C GLU A 507 10.60 -30.87 -20.87
N LEU A 508 11.04 -31.66 -19.87
CA LEU A 508 12.13 -31.23 -18.98
C LEU A 508 13.41 -31.01 -19.77
N PRO A 509 14.09 -29.86 -19.62
CA PRO A 509 15.37 -29.64 -20.29
C PRO A 509 16.43 -30.59 -19.78
N LYS A 510 17.43 -30.87 -20.64
CA LYS A 510 18.56 -31.69 -20.25
C LYS A 510 19.42 -30.93 -19.23
N PRO A 511 19.66 -31.47 -18.03
CA PRO A 511 20.41 -30.76 -16.99
C PRO A 511 21.81 -30.33 -17.44
N GLY A 512 22.18 -29.09 -17.07
CA GLY A 512 23.57 -28.65 -17.09
C GLY A 512 24.33 -29.07 -15.83
N LYS A 513 25.38 -28.33 -15.48
CA LYS A 513 26.20 -28.62 -14.28
C LYS A 513 26.67 -27.35 -13.60
N ILE A 514 26.81 -27.45 -12.29
CA ILE A 514 27.60 -26.51 -11.50
C ILE A 514 29.08 -26.84 -11.70
N LYS A 515 29.91 -25.86 -12.08
CA LYS A 515 31.34 -26.03 -12.37
C LYS A 515 32.25 -25.55 -11.26
N ASN A 516 31.82 -24.52 -10.53
CA ASN A 516 32.60 -23.90 -9.48
C ASN A 516 31.69 -23.48 -8.34
N GLU A 517 32.22 -23.52 -7.13
CA GLU A 517 31.54 -23.10 -5.90
C GLU A 517 32.51 -22.23 -5.09
N VAL A 518 32.05 -21.08 -4.64
CA VAL A 518 32.79 -20.14 -3.80
C VAL A 518 31.92 -19.77 -2.62
N VAL A 519 32.44 -19.81 -1.40
CA VAL A 519 31.77 -19.44 -0.18
C VAL A 519 32.29 -18.08 0.27
N ASP A 520 31.39 -17.16 0.56
CA ASP A 520 31.68 -15.89 1.21
C ASP A 520 31.16 -15.94 2.66
N GLU A 521 32.12 -16.02 3.59
CA GLU A 521 31.82 -16.15 5.02
C GLU A 521 31.26 -14.83 5.62
N VAL A 522 31.59 -13.67 5.04
CA VAL A 522 31.14 -12.34 5.53
C VAL A 522 29.66 -12.17 5.24
N PHE A 523 29.24 -12.44 4.02
CA PHE A 523 27.83 -12.38 3.61
C PHE A 523 27.07 -13.67 3.98
N GLY A 524 27.78 -14.75 4.32
CA GLY A 524 27.16 -16.06 4.55
C GLY A 524 26.47 -16.58 3.28
N THR A 525 27.09 -16.38 2.12
CA THR A 525 26.58 -16.78 0.80
C THR A 525 27.44 -17.85 0.15
N THR A 526 26.84 -18.58 -0.77
CA THR A 526 27.54 -19.47 -1.68
C THR A 526 27.23 -19.07 -3.12
N GLU A 527 28.28 -18.84 -3.93
CA GLU A 527 28.19 -18.58 -5.36
C GLU A 527 28.51 -19.85 -6.15
N TRP A 528 27.62 -20.24 -7.05
CA TRP A 528 27.80 -21.25 -8.06
C TRP A 528 28.02 -20.64 -9.45
N THR A 529 29.06 -21.04 -10.15
CA THR A 529 29.23 -20.78 -11.58
C THR A 529 28.73 -21.97 -12.39
N LEU A 530 27.73 -21.76 -13.21
CA LEU A 530 27.08 -22.79 -13.99
C LEU A 530 27.84 -23.14 -15.31
N SER A 531 27.47 -24.22 -15.94
CA SER A 531 28.11 -24.70 -17.21
C SER A 531 27.90 -23.74 -18.37
N ASN A 532 26.82 -22.96 -18.37
CA ASN A 532 26.52 -21.91 -19.33
C ASN A 532 27.16 -20.55 -18.98
N GLY A 533 27.78 -20.43 -17.82
CA GLY A 533 28.44 -19.21 -17.33
C GLY A 533 27.62 -18.33 -16.41
N MET A 534 26.33 -18.61 -16.26
CA MET A 534 25.45 -17.94 -15.30
C MET A 534 25.99 -18.10 -13.88
N LYS A 535 25.83 -17.09 -13.07
CA LYS A 535 26.12 -17.12 -11.64
C LYS A 535 24.85 -17.29 -10.84
N VAL A 536 24.89 -18.13 -9.81
CA VAL A 536 23.80 -18.31 -8.85
C VAL A 536 24.38 -18.14 -7.45
N ILE A 537 23.91 -17.13 -6.74
CA ILE A 537 24.29 -16.84 -5.36
C ILE A 537 23.10 -17.21 -4.49
N TYR A 538 23.35 -17.92 -3.40
CA TYR A 538 22.29 -18.18 -2.44
C TYR A 538 22.74 -17.93 -1.00
N LYS A 539 21.77 -17.51 -0.18
CA LYS A 539 21.89 -17.36 1.26
C LYS A 539 20.75 -18.08 1.95
N GLN A 540 21.08 -19.01 2.81
CA GLN A 540 20.10 -19.67 3.66
C GLN A 540 19.79 -18.77 4.87
N THR A 541 18.50 -18.56 5.14
CA THR A 541 18.01 -17.83 6.30
C THR A 541 16.86 -18.56 6.95
N THR A 542 16.57 -18.19 8.19
CA THR A 542 15.42 -18.68 8.98
C THR A 542 14.48 -17.54 9.38
N PHE A 543 14.54 -16.41 8.67
CA PHE A 543 13.74 -15.22 8.99
C PHE A 543 12.25 -15.42 8.69
N LYS A 544 11.95 -16.19 7.62
CA LYS A 544 10.61 -16.63 7.24
C LYS A 544 10.68 -18.12 6.88
N ASP A 545 9.71 -18.89 7.40
CA ASP A 545 9.68 -20.35 7.18
C ASP A 545 9.14 -20.72 5.79
N ASP A 546 8.30 -19.86 5.21
CA ASP A 546 7.57 -20.10 3.95
C ASP A 546 7.95 -19.11 2.84
N GLU A 547 9.20 -18.64 2.82
CA GLU A 547 9.66 -17.67 1.82
C GLU A 547 11.07 -18.03 1.29
N ILE A 548 11.18 -18.01 -0.04
CA ILE A 548 12.43 -17.91 -0.80
C ILE A 548 12.27 -16.74 -1.77
N ARG A 549 13.09 -15.71 -1.65
CA ARG A 549 13.13 -14.58 -2.59
C ARG A 549 14.20 -14.78 -3.64
N MET A 550 13.92 -14.31 -4.84
CA MET A 550 14.83 -14.34 -5.96
C MET A 550 14.92 -12.97 -6.62
N SER A 551 16.13 -12.56 -6.94
CA SER A 551 16.41 -11.45 -7.85
C SER A 551 17.50 -11.87 -8.83
N ALA A 552 17.44 -11.35 -10.06
CA ALA A 552 18.44 -11.58 -11.08
C ALA A 552 18.71 -10.30 -11.84
N TYR A 553 19.95 -10.09 -12.26
CA TYR A 553 20.31 -8.99 -13.12
C TYR A 553 21.35 -9.37 -14.17
N SER A 554 21.33 -8.64 -15.28
CA SER A 554 22.34 -8.57 -16.33
C SER A 554 22.49 -7.11 -16.74
N GLU A 555 23.71 -6.68 -17.02
CA GLU A 555 23.98 -5.31 -17.50
C GLU A 555 23.53 -5.15 -18.95
N GLY A 556 22.84 -4.05 -19.27
CA GLY A 556 22.36 -3.77 -20.63
C GLY A 556 21.13 -2.85 -20.63
N GLY A 557 19.97 -3.42 -20.40
CA GLY A 557 18.70 -2.72 -20.34
C GLY A 557 18.29 -2.02 -21.64
N LEU A 558 17.44 -1.00 -21.50
CA LEU A 558 16.97 -0.19 -22.64
C LEU A 558 18.12 0.48 -23.38
N THR A 559 19.18 0.86 -22.66
CA THR A 559 20.34 1.57 -23.26
C THR A 559 21.21 0.71 -24.17
N ALA A 560 21.17 -0.62 -24.01
CA ALA A 560 21.90 -1.53 -24.90
C ALA A 560 21.19 -1.75 -26.25
N LEU A 561 19.88 -1.48 -26.29
CA LEU A 561 19.03 -1.63 -27.47
C LEU A 561 19.25 -0.47 -28.49
N PRO A 562 18.84 -0.63 -29.76
CA PRO A 562 18.83 0.46 -30.74
C PRO A 562 17.90 1.61 -30.26
N GLN A 563 18.37 2.87 -30.37
CA GLN A 563 17.67 4.05 -29.87
C GLN A 563 16.80 4.76 -30.93
N ASP A 564 16.59 4.13 -32.10
CA ASP A 564 15.84 4.68 -33.23
C ASP A 564 14.32 4.64 -33.07
N ASP A 565 13.82 3.92 -32.04
CA ASP A 565 12.40 3.80 -31.74
C ASP A 565 12.15 4.03 -30.24
N PRO A 566 12.14 5.29 -29.80
CA PRO A 566 11.97 5.61 -28.39
C PRO A 566 10.57 5.27 -27.85
N TYR A 567 9.56 5.17 -28.71
CA TYR A 567 8.19 4.85 -28.30
C TYR A 567 8.08 3.38 -27.84
N THR A 568 8.56 2.46 -28.66
CA THR A 568 8.60 1.04 -28.30
C THR A 568 9.53 0.79 -27.11
N LEU A 569 10.68 1.50 -27.04
CA LEU A 569 11.60 1.38 -25.92
C LEU A 569 10.98 1.81 -24.58
N GLN A 570 10.24 2.91 -24.55
CA GLN A 570 9.62 3.39 -23.31
C GLN A 570 8.57 2.42 -22.76
N VAL A 571 7.77 1.83 -23.64
CA VAL A 571 6.67 0.93 -23.26
C VAL A 571 7.16 -0.51 -23.06
N LEU A 572 8.34 -0.85 -23.57
CA LEU A 572 8.89 -2.22 -23.51
C LEU A 572 8.78 -2.87 -22.13
N PRO A 573 9.15 -2.22 -21.00
CA PRO A 573 9.06 -2.84 -19.69
C PRO A 573 7.66 -3.29 -19.29
N GLU A 574 6.63 -2.61 -19.78
CA GLU A 574 5.24 -2.84 -19.42
C GLU A 574 4.59 -3.95 -20.26
N ILE A 575 5.01 -4.09 -21.54
CA ILE A 575 4.33 -4.96 -22.51
C ILE A 575 4.95 -6.34 -22.69
N ILE A 576 6.12 -6.60 -22.11
CA ILE A 576 6.85 -7.87 -22.30
C ILE A 576 6.15 -9.09 -21.72
N THR A 577 5.26 -8.91 -20.75
CA THR A 577 4.55 -10.00 -20.06
C THR A 577 3.09 -10.14 -20.45
N LEU A 578 2.58 -9.24 -21.29
CA LEU A 578 1.15 -9.22 -21.67
C LEU A 578 0.68 -10.52 -22.33
N GLY A 579 1.55 -11.16 -23.07
CA GLY A 579 1.22 -12.41 -23.74
C GLY A 579 1.22 -13.65 -22.84
N GLY A 580 1.76 -13.55 -21.63
CA GLY A 580 2.01 -14.70 -20.77
C GLY A 580 3.31 -15.44 -21.13
N VAL A 581 3.39 -16.75 -20.87
CA VAL A 581 4.62 -17.52 -21.03
C VAL A 581 4.33 -18.99 -21.40
N GLY A 582 5.18 -19.57 -22.24
CA GLY A 582 4.99 -20.95 -22.74
C GLY A 582 3.72 -21.10 -23.54
N GLU A 583 2.86 -22.00 -23.14
CA GLU A 583 1.53 -22.22 -23.74
C GLU A 583 0.43 -21.42 -23.04
N PHE A 584 0.75 -20.76 -21.92
CA PHE A 584 -0.22 -20.09 -21.05
C PHE A 584 -0.30 -18.59 -21.39
N SER A 585 -1.51 -18.12 -21.65
CA SER A 585 -1.79 -16.68 -21.71
C SER A 585 -1.62 -16.02 -20.32
N ALA A 586 -1.65 -14.69 -20.27
CA ALA A 586 -1.65 -13.97 -18.99
C ALA A 586 -2.92 -14.25 -18.15
N ILE A 587 -4.00 -14.70 -18.77
CA ILE A 587 -5.23 -15.16 -18.09
C ILE A 587 -5.08 -16.59 -17.54
N ASP A 588 -4.46 -17.48 -18.32
CA ASP A 588 -4.43 -18.90 -17.98
C ASP A 588 -3.32 -19.24 -17.00
N LEU A 589 -2.20 -18.51 -17.02
CA LEU A 589 -1.08 -18.74 -16.12
C LEU A 589 -1.47 -18.70 -14.63
N PRO A 590 -2.23 -17.69 -14.13
CA PRO A 590 -2.73 -17.69 -12.76
C PRO A 590 -3.61 -18.92 -12.44
N LYS A 591 -4.43 -19.36 -13.41
CA LYS A 591 -5.30 -20.56 -13.23
C LYS A 591 -4.47 -21.83 -13.00
N VAL A 592 -3.36 -21.98 -13.73
CA VAL A 592 -2.45 -23.13 -13.60
C VAL A 592 -1.62 -23.04 -12.31
N LEU A 593 -1.37 -21.84 -11.82
CA LEU A 593 -0.63 -21.59 -10.59
C LEU A 593 -1.52 -21.58 -9.33
N ALA A 594 -2.82 -21.78 -9.47
CA ALA A 594 -3.75 -21.78 -8.33
C ALA A 594 -3.29 -22.77 -7.23
N GLY A 595 -3.33 -22.32 -5.99
CA GLY A 595 -2.84 -23.08 -4.84
C GLY A 595 -1.33 -23.11 -4.65
N LYS A 596 -0.55 -22.40 -5.50
CA LYS A 596 0.90 -22.29 -5.37
C LYS A 596 1.31 -20.91 -4.90
N LYS A 597 2.24 -20.84 -3.95
CA LYS A 597 2.86 -19.58 -3.50
C LYS A 597 4.12 -19.33 -4.32
N VAL A 598 3.95 -18.75 -5.49
CA VAL A 598 5.04 -18.49 -6.43
C VAL A 598 4.72 -17.29 -7.33
N SER A 599 5.74 -16.49 -7.62
CA SER A 599 5.71 -15.50 -8.70
C SER A 599 7.09 -15.30 -9.31
N VAL A 600 7.13 -14.98 -10.61
CA VAL A 600 8.34 -14.57 -11.34
C VAL A 600 7.95 -13.50 -12.33
N TYR A 601 8.67 -12.38 -12.32
CA TYR A 601 8.46 -11.26 -13.23
C TYR A 601 9.76 -10.89 -13.92
N PRO A 602 9.88 -11.01 -15.25
CA PRO A 602 10.99 -10.46 -16.02
C PRO A 602 10.89 -8.93 -16.04
N GLN A 603 12.05 -8.27 -16.05
CA GLN A 603 12.17 -6.81 -16.04
C GLN A 603 13.22 -6.36 -17.04
N ILE A 604 12.96 -5.24 -17.73
CA ILE A 604 13.95 -4.51 -18.53
C ILE A 604 13.96 -3.08 -18.00
N ASN A 605 15.04 -2.72 -17.31
CA ASN A 605 15.24 -1.40 -16.75
C ASN A 605 16.10 -0.55 -17.70
N THR A 606 16.39 0.69 -17.35
CA THR A 606 17.20 1.58 -18.19
C THR A 606 18.57 1.00 -18.50
N TYR A 607 19.29 0.48 -17.49
CA TYR A 607 20.68 0.01 -17.62
C TYR A 607 20.88 -1.49 -17.38
N SER A 608 19.80 -2.21 -17.08
CA SER A 608 19.86 -3.66 -16.80
C SER A 608 18.58 -4.35 -17.22
N GLU A 609 18.66 -5.64 -17.45
CA GLU A 609 17.52 -6.56 -17.47
C GLU A 609 17.67 -7.60 -16.38
N GLY A 610 16.55 -8.19 -15.98
CA GLY A 610 16.58 -9.18 -14.91
C GLY A 610 15.23 -9.84 -14.65
N MET A 611 15.13 -10.46 -13.49
CA MET A 611 13.88 -11.05 -12.98
C MET A 611 13.81 -10.84 -11.48
N THR A 612 12.60 -10.67 -10.96
CA THR A 612 12.31 -10.75 -9.54
C THR A 612 11.27 -11.82 -9.28
N GLY A 613 11.27 -12.40 -8.10
CA GLY A 613 10.27 -13.40 -7.77
C GLY A 613 10.39 -13.90 -6.33
N PHE A 614 9.41 -14.68 -5.95
CA PHE A 614 9.41 -15.40 -4.68
C PHE A 614 8.68 -16.73 -4.81
N SER A 615 8.97 -17.65 -3.91
CA SER A 615 8.21 -18.88 -3.74
C SER A 615 8.20 -19.33 -2.29
N SER A 616 7.27 -20.25 -1.96
CA SER A 616 7.46 -21.13 -0.82
C SER A 616 8.58 -22.16 -1.10
N PRO A 617 9.17 -22.77 -0.08
CA PRO A 617 10.08 -23.92 -0.30
C PRO A 617 9.41 -25.06 -1.08
N LYS A 618 8.13 -25.29 -0.89
CA LYS A 618 7.30 -26.30 -1.57
C LYS A 618 7.16 -26.02 -3.08
N ASP A 619 7.07 -24.73 -3.45
CA ASP A 619 6.83 -24.30 -4.83
C ASP A 619 8.08 -23.84 -5.57
N LEU A 620 9.27 -24.08 -4.99
CA LEU A 620 10.56 -23.69 -5.56
C LEU A 620 10.79 -24.23 -6.98
N GLU A 621 10.39 -25.48 -7.26
CA GLU A 621 10.48 -26.04 -8.61
C GLU A 621 9.62 -25.27 -9.60
N THR A 622 8.41 -24.86 -9.21
CA THR A 622 7.53 -24.04 -10.05
C THR A 622 8.18 -22.69 -10.38
N MET A 623 8.85 -22.05 -9.42
CA MET A 623 9.62 -20.83 -9.67
C MET A 623 10.72 -21.05 -10.71
N MET A 624 11.48 -22.15 -10.60
CA MET A 624 12.51 -22.50 -11.58
C MET A 624 11.95 -22.79 -12.98
N GLN A 625 10.77 -23.41 -13.05
CA GLN A 625 10.06 -23.66 -14.31
C GLN A 625 9.64 -22.34 -14.98
N LEU A 626 9.10 -21.39 -14.21
CA LEU A 626 8.73 -20.07 -14.73
C LEU A 626 9.95 -19.29 -15.23
N ILE A 627 11.04 -19.26 -14.46
CA ILE A 627 12.30 -18.64 -14.90
C ILE A 627 12.75 -19.25 -16.24
N TYR A 628 12.76 -20.58 -16.33
CA TYR A 628 13.15 -21.29 -17.56
C TYR A 628 12.27 -20.89 -18.76
N LEU A 629 10.96 -20.82 -18.56
CA LEU A 629 10.02 -20.44 -19.63
C LEU A 629 10.18 -18.99 -20.06
N TYR A 630 10.41 -18.05 -19.14
CA TYR A 630 10.66 -16.64 -19.48
C TYR A 630 11.93 -16.46 -20.33
N PHE A 631 12.94 -17.30 -20.18
CA PHE A 631 14.11 -17.32 -21.06
C PHE A 631 13.85 -18.00 -22.41
N THR A 632 13.01 -19.03 -22.45
CA THR A 632 12.96 -19.94 -23.62
C THR A 632 11.69 -19.82 -24.44
N ALA A 633 10.59 -19.39 -23.84
CA ALA A 633 9.27 -19.42 -24.44
C ALA A 633 8.41 -18.18 -24.05
N PRO A 634 8.94 -16.93 -24.20
CA PRO A 634 8.08 -15.75 -24.02
C PRO A 634 7.00 -15.74 -25.09
N ARG A 635 5.75 -15.58 -24.66
CA ARG A 635 4.58 -15.60 -25.54
C ARG A 635 4.20 -14.16 -25.96
N ALA A 636 3.89 -13.98 -27.23
CA ALA A 636 3.26 -12.76 -27.74
C ALA A 636 1.75 -12.98 -27.87
N ASP A 637 0.97 -11.92 -27.56
CA ASP A 637 -0.48 -11.92 -27.68
C ASP A 637 -0.96 -10.56 -28.19
N GLU A 638 -1.36 -10.49 -29.44
CA GLU A 638 -1.78 -9.26 -30.11
C GLU A 638 -3.11 -8.72 -29.54
N GLU A 639 -4.00 -9.58 -29.05
CA GLU A 639 -5.27 -9.14 -28.44
C GLU A 639 -5.01 -8.49 -27.09
N ALA A 640 -4.19 -9.11 -26.25
CA ALA A 640 -3.79 -8.54 -24.96
C ALA A 640 -3.04 -7.21 -25.13
N PHE A 641 -2.15 -7.11 -26.13
CA PHE A 641 -1.47 -5.86 -26.47
C PHE A 641 -2.45 -4.79 -26.94
N ALA A 642 -3.37 -5.10 -27.85
CA ALA A 642 -4.37 -4.14 -28.33
C ALA A 642 -5.26 -3.64 -27.19
N SER A 643 -5.64 -4.52 -26.27
CA SER A 643 -6.38 -4.17 -25.07
C SER A 643 -5.61 -3.20 -24.19
N GLU A 644 -4.35 -3.52 -23.87
CA GLU A 644 -3.50 -2.68 -23.02
C GLU A 644 -3.33 -1.29 -23.63
N MET A 645 -3.07 -1.20 -24.94
CA MET A 645 -2.95 0.09 -25.63
C MET A 645 -4.23 0.92 -25.55
N GLN A 646 -5.41 0.29 -25.67
CA GLN A 646 -6.68 1.01 -25.53
C GLN A 646 -6.90 1.53 -24.12
N ARG A 647 -6.65 0.70 -23.11
CA ARG A 647 -6.81 1.08 -21.69
C ARG A 647 -5.83 2.18 -21.31
N THR A 648 -4.56 2.06 -21.69
CA THR A 648 -3.53 3.08 -21.44
C THR A 648 -3.87 4.40 -22.10
N LYS A 649 -4.29 4.39 -23.37
CA LYS A 649 -4.74 5.61 -24.05
C LYS A 649 -5.96 6.27 -23.37
N ALA A 650 -6.90 5.47 -22.89
CA ALA A 650 -8.06 5.98 -22.16
C ALA A 650 -7.64 6.68 -20.85
N MET A 651 -6.69 6.09 -20.11
CA MET A 651 -6.14 6.72 -18.90
C MET A 651 -5.38 8.02 -19.20
N LEU A 652 -4.57 8.02 -20.26
CA LEU A 652 -3.76 9.18 -20.64
C LEU A 652 -4.61 10.36 -21.12
N LYS A 653 -5.76 10.11 -21.74
CA LYS A 653 -6.63 11.13 -22.35
C LYS A 653 -6.99 12.27 -21.42
N ASN A 654 -7.08 12.01 -20.14
CA ASN A 654 -7.48 12.97 -19.12
C ASN A 654 -6.35 13.29 -18.11
N MET A 655 -5.20 12.67 -18.26
CA MET A 655 -4.12 12.75 -17.27
C MET A 655 -3.65 14.20 -17.05
N GLU A 656 -3.67 15.02 -18.11
CA GLU A 656 -3.27 16.43 -18.05
C GLU A 656 -4.22 17.31 -17.22
N LEU A 657 -5.40 16.84 -16.89
CA LEU A 657 -6.31 17.56 -15.98
C LEU A 657 -5.72 17.65 -14.57
N ASN A 658 -4.92 16.65 -14.18
CA ASN A 658 -4.24 16.67 -12.88
C ASN A 658 -3.04 17.64 -12.89
N PRO A 659 -3.01 18.65 -12.00
CA PRO A 659 -1.89 19.60 -11.91
C PRO A 659 -0.52 18.96 -11.67
N MET A 660 -0.46 17.84 -10.95
CA MET A 660 0.79 17.14 -10.64
C MET A 660 1.47 16.52 -11.88
N ILE A 661 0.71 16.17 -12.92
CA ILE A 661 1.26 15.59 -14.14
C ILE A 661 2.10 16.63 -14.89
N THR A 662 1.61 17.86 -15.00
CA THR A 662 2.37 18.94 -15.67
C THR A 662 3.56 19.39 -14.86
N LEU A 663 3.50 19.29 -13.55
CA LEU A 663 4.66 19.52 -12.68
C LEU A 663 5.73 18.44 -12.93
N SER A 664 5.34 17.17 -13.01
CA SER A 664 6.25 16.07 -13.36
C SER A 664 6.90 16.25 -14.73
N ASP A 665 6.12 16.67 -15.73
CA ASP A 665 6.67 17.01 -17.07
C ASP A 665 7.71 18.13 -17.00
N SER A 666 7.44 19.16 -16.21
CA SER A 666 8.37 20.29 -15.99
C SER A 666 9.66 19.82 -15.29
N LEU A 667 9.55 18.95 -14.30
CA LEU A 667 10.70 18.36 -13.62
C LEU A 667 11.54 17.51 -14.57
N ASN A 668 10.93 16.64 -15.37
CA ASN A 668 11.64 15.82 -16.37
C ASN A 668 12.35 16.68 -17.42
N LYS A 669 11.72 17.76 -17.85
CA LYS A 669 12.35 18.73 -18.77
C LYS A 669 13.59 19.37 -18.15
N VAL A 670 13.47 19.85 -16.93
CA VAL A 670 14.55 20.54 -16.22
C VAL A 670 15.69 19.58 -15.88
N MET A 671 15.38 18.36 -15.46
CA MET A 671 16.36 17.37 -15.03
C MET A 671 17.08 16.69 -16.21
N TYR A 672 16.37 16.36 -17.29
CA TYR A 672 16.86 15.49 -18.36
C TYR A 672 16.69 16.09 -19.77
N ASN A 673 16.41 17.40 -19.85
CA ASN A 673 16.21 18.09 -21.13
C ASN A 673 15.25 17.38 -22.11
N ASN A 674 14.15 16.81 -21.60
CA ASN A 674 13.17 16.01 -22.36
C ASN A 674 13.80 14.83 -23.11
N HIS A 675 14.78 14.16 -22.50
CA HIS A 675 15.35 12.96 -23.12
C HIS A 675 14.25 11.97 -23.52
N PRO A 676 14.30 11.34 -24.72
CA PRO A 676 13.23 10.49 -25.23
C PRO A 676 12.81 9.33 -24.30
N LEU A 677 13.68 8.80 -23.47
CA LEU A 677 13.37 7.69 -22.54
C LEU A 677 12.63 8.12 -21.27
N VAL A 678 12.52 9.43 -20.98
CA VAL A 678 11.83 9.93 -19.76
C VAL A 678 10.75 10.98 -20.07
N LYS A 679 10.67 11.44 -21.31
CA LYS A 679 9.61 12.33 -21.74
C LYS A 679 8.28 11.58 -21.74
N ARG A 680 7.25 12.11 -21.07
CA ARG A 680 5.92 11.50 -21.10
C ARG A 680 5.40 11.33 -22.53
N MET A 681 4.91 10.14 -22.84
CA MET A 681 4.27 9.84 -24.13
C MET A 681 2.86 10.41 -24.20
N THR A 682 2.45 10.86 -25.38
CA THR A 682 1.08 11.28 -25.68
C THR A 682 0.25 10.11 -26.19
N VAL A 683 -1.07 10.27 -26.29
CA VAL A 683 -1.97 9.26 -26.87
C VAL A 683 -1.52 8.85 -28.28
N GLU A 684 -1.07 9.81 -29.10
CA GLU A 684 -0.61 9.59 -30.49
C GLU A 684 0.76 8.88 -30.53
N ASP A 685 1.57 9.01 -29.47
CA ASP A 685 2.86 8.31 -29.39
C ASP A 685 2.65 6.80 -29.17
N TYR A 686 1.59 6.40 -28.45
CA TYR A 686 1.22 5.01 -28.27
C TYR A 686 0.79 4.32 -29.57
N ASP A 687 0.34 5.07 -30.61
CA ASP A 687 0.05 4.54 -31.93
C ASP A 687 1.31 4.11 -32.71
N LYS A 688 2.50 4.51 -32.24
CA LYS A 688 3.78 4.21 -32.88
C LYS A 688 4.48 3.01 -32.26
N VAL A 689 3.94 2.45 -31.18
CA VAL A 689 4.53 1.29 -30.49
C VAL A 689 4.42 0.04 -31.37
N ASP A 690 5.53 -0.63 -31.59
CA ASP A 690 5.63 -1.86 -32.38
C ASP A 690 5.80 -3.07 -31.44
N TYR A 691 4.73 -3.83 -31.23
CA TYR A 691 4.74 -4.98 -30.31
C TYR A 691 5.63 -6.13 -30.80
N ALA A 692 5.67 -6.38 -32.12
CA ALA A 692 6.54 -7.42 -32.66
C ALA A 692 8.01 -7.08 -32.42
N LYS A 693 8.40 -5.81 -32.64
CA LYS A 693 9.74 -5.29 -32.34
C LYS A 693 10.05 -5.36 -30.84
N ALA A 694 9.06 -5.03 -29.97
CA ALA A 694 9.21 -5.15 -28.52
C ALA A 694 9.53 -6.60 -28.10
N MET A 695 8.84 -7.58 -28.64
CA MET A 695 9.09 -8.99 -28.37
C MET A 695 10.43 -9.49 -28.92
N GLU A 696 10.93 -8.92 -30.02
CA GLU A 696 12.30 -9.16 -30.50
C GLU A 696 13.34 -8.56 -29.54
N MET A 697 13.12 -7.35 -29.05
CA MET A 697 13.96 -6.68 -28.05
C MET A 697 14.01 -7.50 -26.73
N TYR A 698 12.87 -7.99 -26.26
CA TYR A 698 12.80 -8.86 -25.10
C TYR A 698 13.66 -10.12 -25.28
N LYS A 699 13.44 -10.84 -26.40
CA LYS A 699 14.21 -12.05 -26.71
C LYS A 699 15.71 -11.77 -26.83
N ASP A 700 16.10 -10.60 -27.35
CA ASP A 700 17.49 -10.17 -27.41
C ASP A 700 18.08 -10.01 -26.02
N ARG A 701 17.38 -9.31 -25.11
CA ARG A 701 17.89 -9.09 -23.73
C ARG A 701 18.04 -10.38 -22.94
N PHE A 702 17.15 -11.34 -23.10
CA PHE A 702 17.17 -12.63 -22.39
C PHE A 702 17.87 -13.76 -23.18
N SER A 703 18.59 -13.45 -24.27
CA SER A 703 19.18 -14.46 -25.15
C SER A 703 20.42 -15.15 -24.61
N ASP A 704 21.18 -14.54 -23.69
CA ASP A 704 22.42 -15.10 -23.17
C ASP A 704 22.43 -15.20 -21.63
N PRO A 705 22.18 -16.39 -21.07
CA PRO A 705 22.20 -16.62 -19.63
C PRO A 705 23.57 -16.37 -18.98
N ASN A 706 24.66 -16.32 -19.77
CA ASN A 706 26.01 -16.11 -19.22
C ASN A 706 26.17 -14.72 -18.54
N ASN A 707 25.37 -13.76 -18.91
CA ASN A 707 25.47 -12.42 -18.36
C ASN A 707 24.69 -12.25 -17.03
N PHE A 708 23.79 -13.19 -16.73
CA PHE A 708 22.92 -13.09 -15.56
C PHE A 708 23.58 -13.61 -14.27
N THR A 709 23.36 -12.85 -13.21
CA THR A 709 23.61 -13.26 -11.83
C THR A 709 22.28 -13.39 -11.12
N PHE A 710 21.95 -14.57 -10.63
CA PHE A 710 20.76 -14.85 -9.82
C PHE A 710 21.13 -14.89 -8.34
N THR A 711 20.35 -14.23 -7.51
CA THR A 711 20.47 -14.23 -6.05
C THR A 711 19.21 -14.83 -5.44
N PHE A 712 19.37 -15.83 -4.56
CA PHE A 712 18.28 -16.46 -3.82
C PHE A 712 18.53 -16.31 -2.33
N VAL A 713 17.55 -15.85 -1.57
CA VAL A 713 17.64 -15.68 -0.12
C VAL A 713 16.36 -16.21 0.53
N GLY A 714 16.49 -17.03 1.56
CA GLY A 714 15.35 -17.56 2.30
C GLY A 714 15.54 -18.96 2.86
N ASN A 715 14.44 -19.64 3.13
CA ASN A 715 14.42 -21.01 3.65
C ASN A 715 14.74 -22.03 2.54
N ILE A 716 16.01 -22.10 2.17
CA ILE A 716 16.51 -22.90 1.06
C ILE A 716 17.06 -24.22 1.60
N ASP A 717 16.49 -25.36 1.16
CA ASP A 717 17.13 -26.65 1.30
C ASP A 717 18.07 -26.90 0.11
N VAL A 718 19.36 -26.89 0.35
CA VAL A 718 20.39 -26.99 -0.70
C VAL A 718 20.33 -28.31 -1.46
N GLU A 719 19.95 -29.41 -0.81
CA GLU A 719 19.85 -30.72 -1.45
C GLU A 719 18.72 -30.75 -2.50
N THR A 720 17.64 -30.04 -2.25
CA THR A 720 16.54 -29.83 -3.22
C THR A 720 16.88 -28.77 -4.25
N PHE A 721 17.48 -27.67 -3.82
CA PHE A 721 17.77 -26.52 -4.67
C PHE A 721 18.77 -26.79 -5.77
N LYS A 722 19.89 -27.50 -5.43
CA LYS A 722 20.99 -27.79 -6.35
C LYS A 722 20.56 -28.53 -7.62
N PRO A 723 19.81 -29.65 -7.55
CA PRO A 723 19.28 -30.32 -8.74
C PRO A 723 18.40 -29.44 -9.61
N LEU A 724 17.57 -28.57 -8.99
CA LEU A 724 16.68 -27.64 -9.73
C LEU A 724 17.49 -26.57 -10.49
N VAL A 725 18.54 -26.03 -9.89
CA VAL A 725 19.48 -25.12 -10.58
C VAL A 725 20.15 -25.81 -11.76
N GLU A 726 20.62 -27.07 -11.62
CA GLU A 726 21.20 -27.83 -12.72
C GLU A 726 20.16 -28.13 -13.82
N GLN A 727 18.91 -28.45 -13.43
CA GLN A 727 17.84 -28.82 -14.36
C GLN A 727 17.36 -27.63 -15.20
N TYR A 728 17.11 -26.49 -14.57
CA TYR A 728 16.45 -25.37 -15.24
C TYR A 728 17.41 -24.23 -15.61
N LEU A 729 18.28 -23.77 -14.72
CA LEU A 729 19.15 -22.62 -15.01
C LEU A 729 20.39 -23.02 -15.80
N ALA A 730 21.09 -24.11 -15.39
CA ALA A 730 22.28 -24.54 -16.08
C ALA A 730 22.03 -25.19 -17.44
N SER A 731 20.78 -25.52 -17.77
CA SER A 731 20.33 -26.06 -19.06
C SER A 731 20.18 -25.01 -20.14
N LEU A 732 20.00 -23.72 -19.76
CA LEU A 732 19.81 -22.61 -20.68
C LEU A 732 21.01 -22.48 -21.64
N LYS A 733 20.71 -22.20 -22.92
CA LYS A 733 21.74 -22.18 -23.97
C LYS A 733 22.57 -20.90 -23.89
N LYS A 734 23.89 -21.05 -23.92
CA LYS A 734 24.87 -19.97 -23.92
C LYS A 734 25.13 -19.43 -25.32
N ASN A 735 25.07 -18.11 -25.49
CA ASN A 735 25.41 -17.41 -26.73
C ASN A 735 26.80 -16.74 -26.75
N LYS A 736 27.49 -16.65 -25.62
CA LYS A 736 28.83 -16.02 -25.43
C LYS A 736 28.85 -14.52 -25.78
N ARG A 737 27.78 -13.83 -25.62
CA ARG A 737 27.70 -12.39 -25.81
C ARG A 737 28.14 -11.71 -24.53
N LYS A 738 29.08 -10.75 -24.61
CA LYS A 738 29.35 -9.81 -23.52
C LYS A 738 28.52 -8.57 -23.74
N GLU A 739 27.70 -8.27 -22.79
CA GLU A 739 26.86 -7.09 -22.80
C GLU A 739 27.24 -6.12 -21.70
N ASN A 740 26.95 -4.87 -21.97
CA ASN A 740 27.03 -3.78 -21.02
C ASN A 740 26.04 -2.69 -21.45
N TRP A 741 25.59 -1.90 -20.53
CA TRP A 741 24.83 -0.70 -20.83
C TRP A 741 25.67 0.29 -21.67
N LYS A 742 25.00 1.23 -22.35
CA LYS A 742 25.64 2.29 -23.14
C LYS A 742 25.18 3.64 -22.60
N ASN A 743 26.07 4.61 -22.59
CA ASN A 743 25.63 5.98 -22.36
C ASN A 743 24.86 6.48 -23.61
N VAL A 744 23.57 6.77 -23.44
CA VAL A 744 22.67 7.26 -24.49
C VAL A 744 22.32 8.74 -24.30
N GLY A 745 23.03 9.44 -23.40
CA GLY A 745 22.81 10.84 -23.10
C GLY A 745 21.66 11.08 -22.10
N LEU A 746 21.25 10.07 -21.34
CA LEU A 746 20.30 10.23 -20.26
C LEU A 746 21.03 10.68 -18.97
N GLU A 747 21.49 11.90 -18.99
CA GLU A 747 22.29 12.53 -17.94
C GLU A 747 21.51 13.66 -17.27
N LEU A 748 21.84 13.95 -16.00
CA LEU A 748 21.31 15.12 -15.32
C LEU A 748 21.89 16.41 -15.95
N THR A 749 21.05 17.41 -16.13
CA THR A 749 21.53 18.71 -16.60
C THR A 749 22.42 19.37 -15.54
N ASN A 750 23.60 19.86 -15.96
CA ASN A 750 24.63 20.45 -15.07
C ASN A 750 24.60 21.98 -15.12
N GLU A 751 23.43 22.59 -14.90
CA GLU A 751 23.27 24.05 -14.87
C GLU A 751 22.21 24.44 -13.85
N ASP A 752 22.32 25.63 -13.28
CA ASP A 752 21.27 26.21 -12.48
C ASP A 752 20.04 26.49 -13.35
N TYR A 753 18.86 26.24 -12.79
CA TYR A 753 17.61 26.47 -13.51
C TYR A 753 16.54 27.02 -12.59
N VAL A 754 15.83 28.07 -13.02
CA VAL A 754 14.70 28.62 -12.26
C VAL A 754 13.51 28.73 -13.20
N THR A 755 12.42 28.10 -12.83
CA THR A 755 11.14 28.25 -13.52
C THR A 755 10.01 28.36 -12.51
N HIS A 756 9.27 29.46 -12.63
CA HIS A 756 8.02 29.69 -11.92
C HIS A 756 6.93 29.86 -12.98
N TYR A 757 5.91 29.03 -12.93
CA TYR A 757 4.81 29.10 -13.88
C TYR A 757 3.47 29.01 -13.19
N GLN A 758 2.43 29.50 -13.84
CA GLN A 758 1.07 29.50 -13.31
C GLN A 758 0.22 28.43 -13.99
N ARG A 759 -0.68 27.84 -13.22
CA ARG A 759 -1.68 26.89 -13.69
C ARG A 759 -3.02 27.14 -13.03
N GLU A 760 -4.09 27.02 -13.80
CA GLU A 760 -5.44 26.96 -13.24
C GLU A 760 -5.60 25.69 -12.42
N MET A 761 -6.12 25.85 -11.21
CA MET A 761 -6.43 24.75 -10.29
C MET A 761 -7.56 25.16 -9.36
N LYS A 762 -8.41 24.18 -8.99
CA LYS A 762 -9.59 24.45 -8.15
C LYS A 762 -9.21 24.77 -6.71
N ASP A 763 -8.28 24.01 -6.17
CA ASP A 763 -7.70 24.30 -4.85
C ASP A 763 -6.35 25.00 -5.07
N PRO A 764 -6.32 26.34 -4.89
CA PRO A 764 -5.10 27.09 -5.15
C PRO A 764 -3.97 26.65 -4.23
N LYS A 765 -2.92 26.08 -4.80
CA LYS A 765 -1.69 25.72 -4.06
C LYS A 765 -0.45 26.02 -4.87
N THR A 766 0.62 26.32 -4.17
CA THR A 766 1.95 26.47 -4.73
C THR A 766 2.78 25.27 -4.41
N SER A 767 3.21 24.54 -5.42
CA SER A 767 4.14 23.41 -5.27
C SER A 767 5.56 23.83 -5.57
N VAL A 768 6.45 23.62 -4.61
CA VAL A 768 7.85 24.04 -4.66
C VAL A 768 8.75 22.81 -4.71
N TYR A 769 9.63 22.76 -5.71
CA TYR A 769 10.66 21.75 -5.86
C TYR A 769 12.03 22.42 -6.02
N MET A 770 12.92 22.18 -5.08
CA MET A 770 14.31 22.64 -5.12
C MET A 770 15.19 21.40 -5.19
N ILE A 771 15.93 21.25 -6.28
CA ILE A 771 16.77 20.07 -6.52
C ILE A 771 18.21 20.54 -6.70
N TYR A 772 19.07 20.08 -5.79
CA TYR A 772 20.52 20.19 -5.96
C TYR A 772 21.04 18.93 -6.65
N ASN A 773 21.90 19.08 -7.63
CA ASN A 773 22.58 17.95 -8.28
C ASN A 773 24.00 18.30 -8.72
N GLY A 774 24.83 17.29 -8.87
CA GLY A 774 26.21 17.43 -9.31
C GLY A 774 26.97 16.12 -9.21
N ASP A 775 28.26 16.16 -9.50
CA ASP A 775 29.12 14.98 -9.45
C ASP A 775 29.36 14.55 -8.00
N MET A 776 29.25 13.26 -7.76
CA MET A 776 29.53 12.66 -6.45
C MET A 776 29.87 11.18 -6.62
N GLU A 777 31.03 10.76 -6.14
CA GLU A 777 31.46 9.37 -6.19
C GLU A 777 30.43 8.44 -5.57
N TYR A 778 30.07 7.38 -6.30
CA TYR A 778 29.13 6.37 -5.84
C TYR A 778 29.82 5.37 -4.93
N ASN A 779 29.71 5.55 -3.62
CA ASN A 779 30.27 4.69 -2.60
C ASN A 779 29.39 4.69 -1.35
N LEU A 780 29.62 3.74 -0.44
CA LEU A 780 28.79 3.58 0.77
C LEU A 780 28.86 4.81 1.69
N TYR A 781 30.02 5.47 1.78
CA TYR A 781 30.19 6.67 2.60
C TYR A 781 29.21 7.77 2.14
N ASN A 782 29.22 8.10 0.86
CA ASN A 782 28.36 9.14 0.30
C ASN A 782 26.88 8.78 0.38
N GLN A 783 26.51 7.50 0.19
CA GLN A 783 25.14 7.02 0.39
C GLN A 783 24.65 7.21 1.83
N VAL A 784 25.46 6.83 2.81
CA VAL A 784 25.13 6.98 4.23
C VAL A 784 25.01 8.45 4.61
N TYR A 785 25.98 9.29 4.21
CA TYR A 785 25.96 10.72 4.52
C TYR A 785 24.81 11.46 3.83
N MET A 786 24.45 11.06 2.61
CA MET A 786 23.28 11.58 1.91
C MET A 786 22.00 11.30 2.68
N SER A 787 21.85 10.06 3.17
CA SER A 787 20.71 9.67 3.98
C SER A 787 20.69 10.36 5.37
N VAL A 788 21.87 10.57 6.00
CA VAL A 788 21.96 11.30 7.27
C VAL A 788 21.59 12.78 7.08
N LEU A 789 22.10 13.43 6.03
CA LEU A 789 21.78 14.83 5.72
C LEU A 789 20.27 15.00 5.44
N SER A 790 19.66 14.08 4.70
CA SER A 790 18.21 14.11 4.44
C SER A 790 17.41 14.09 5.74
N ASP A 791 17.70 13.15 6.65
CA ASP A 791 16.97 13.02 7.92
C ASP A 791 17.24 14.19 8.87
N VAL A 792 18.44 14.73 8.87
CA VAL A 792 18.76 15.94 9.64
C VAL A 792 17.94 17.14 9.18
N LEU A 793 17.88 17.36 7.86
CA LEU A 793 17.11 18.48 7.30
C LEU A 793 15.61 18.28 7.41
N ASP A 794 15.11 17.05 7.39
CA ASP A 794 13.72 16.73 7.71
C ASP A 794 13.33 17.25 9.12
N ILE A 795 14.18 17.03 10.12
CA ILE A 795 13.99 17.57 11.48
C ILE A 795 14.05 19.11 11.48
N VAL A 796 15.04 19.69 10.80
CA VAL A 796 15.20 21.15 10.74
C VAL A 796 14.00 21.82 10.10
N TYR A 797 13.50 21.30 8.97
CA TYR A 797 12.40 21.90 8.23
C TYR A 797 11.03 21.63 8.87
N THR A 798 10.84 20.49 9.51
CA THR A 798 9.66 20.26 10.35
C THR A 798 9.55 21.39 11.38
N LYS A 799 10.62 21.74 12.04
CA LYS A 799 10.64 22.81 13.03
C LYS A 799 10.48 24.20 12.40
N THR A 800 11.35 24.54 11.44
CA THR A 800 11.47 25.93 10.97
C THR A 800 10.41 26.32 9.94
N ILE A 801 9.87 25.39 9.17
CA ILE A 801 8.90 25.66 8.10
C ILE A 801 7.50 25.27 8.53
N ARG A 802 7.31 24.04 9.09
CA ARG A 802 5.99 23.56 9.49
C ARG A 802 5.54 24.19 10.81
N GLU A 803 6.35 24.06 11.88
CA GLU A 803 5.92 24.47 13.23
C GLU A 803 6.04 25.99 13.47
N GLU A 804 7.15 26.63 13.08
CA GLU A 804 7.36 28.05 13.35
C GLU A 804 6.62 28.97 12.37
N GLN A 805 6.41 28.54 11.10
CA GLN A 805 5.73 29.37 10.09
C GLN A 805 4.29 28.95 9.84
N GLY A 806 3.91 27.69 10.10
CA GLY A 806 2.57 27.19 9.85
C GLY A 806 2.13 27.28 8.38
N GLY A 807 3.06 27.38 7.44
CA GLY A 807 2.79 27.66 6.01
C GLY A 807 2.80 26.43 5.13
N THR A 808 3.00 25.23 5.69
CA THR A 808 2.95 23.94 4.99
C THR A 808 2.58 22.82 5.95
N TYR A 809 1.94 21.79 5.44
CA TYR A 809 1.70 20.55 6.20
C TYR A 809 2.99 19.76 6.43
N GLY A 810 3.94 19.77 5.47
CA GLY A 810 5.22 19.10 5.61
C GLY A 810 6.20 19.46 4.51
N VAL A 811 7.47 19.14 4.77
CA VAL A 811 8.57 19.32 3.81
C VAL A 811 9.21 17.97 3.54
N GLY A 812 9.20 17.53 2.29
CA GLY A 812 9.89 16.33 1.86
C GLY A 812 11.35 16.60 1.59
N VAL A 813 12.26 15.84 2.20
CA VAL A 813 13.70 15.89 1.94
C VAL A 813 14.18 14.53 1.48
N MET A 814 14.77 14.44 0.30
CA MET A 814 15.24 13.18 -0.26
C MET A 814 16.55 13.36 -1.01
N GLY A 815 17.57 12.60 -0.60
CA GLY A 815 18.86 12.57 -1.28
C GLY A 815 19.16 11.19 -1.85
N SER A 816 19.78 11.15 -3.03
CA SER A 816 20.26 9.92 -3.68
C SER A 816 21.60 10.13 -4.37
N THR A 817 22.35 9.04 -4.51
CA THR A 817 23.56 8.97 -5.35
C THR A 817 23.35 7.90 -6.40
N ASN A 818 23.90 8.09 -7.60
CA ASN A 818 23.80 7.15 -8.72
C ASN A 818 25.20 6.89 -9.29
N ASN A 819 25.34 5.76 -10.00
CA ASN A 819 26.58 5.40 -10.71
C ASN A 819 26.34 5.11 -12.20
N ARG A 820 25.18 5.47 -12.72
CA ARG A 820 24.80 5.30 -14.14
C ARG A 820 23.90 6.45 -14.60
N PRO A 821 24.22 7.08 -15.73
CA PRO A 821 25.40 6.83 -16.57
C PRO A 821 26.71 7.37 -15.98
N ASP A 822 26.62 8.27 -14.99
CA ASP A 822 27.76 8.90 -14.32
C ASP A 822 27.57 8.83 -12.80
N ASP A 823 28.67 9.02 -12.08
CA ASP A 823 28.65 9.17 -10.62
C ASP A 823 28.09 10.54 -10.27
N ASP A 824 26.83 10.60 -9.84
CA ASP A 824 26.15 11.84 -9.53
C ASP A 824 25.32 11.77 -8.22
N PHE A 825 24.83 12.92 -7.79
CA PHE A 825 23.83 13.01 -6.74
C PHE A 825 22.64 13.85 -7.14
N ARG A 826 21.54 13.60 -6.47
CA ARG A 826 20.33 14.43 -6.47
C ARG A 826 19.86 14.61 -5.03
N PHE A 827 19.59 15.86 -4.65
CA PHE A 827 19.07 16.22 -3.34
C PHE A 827 17.84 17.11 -3.50
N LEU A 828 16.68 16.60 -3.17
CA LEU A 828 15.38 17.23 -3.31
C LEU A 828 14.90 17.81 -1.98
N ILE A 829 14.40 19.05 -2.02
CA ILE A 829 13.57 19.67 -0.99
C ILE A 829 12.27 20.08 -1.66
N ALA A 830 11.14 19.54 -1.21
CA ALA A 830 9.85 19.79 -1.82
C ALA A 830 8.74 20.01 -0.77
N PHE A 831 7.83 20.94 -1.06
CA PHE A 831 6.67 21.22 -0.22
C PHE A 831 5.56 21.90 -0.99
N ASP A 832 4.33 21.69 -0.55
CA ASP A 832 3.16 22.45 -0.98
C ASP A 832 2.88 23.58 0.03
N THR A 833 2.49 24.75 -0.46
CA THR A 833 2.21 25.92 0.35
C THR A 833 1.24 26.87 -0.37
N ASN A 834 0.98 28.05 0.14
CA ASN A 834 0.20 29.08 -0.53
C ASN A 834 1.10 30.10 -1.26
N ASP A 835 0.50 30.89 -2.16
CA ASP A 835 1.19 31.86 -3.02
C ASP A 835 1.68 33.12 -2.29
N GLU A 836 1.30 33.32 -1.02
CA GLU A 836 1.75 34.45 -0.22
C GLU A 836 3.07 34.21 0.49
N VAL A 837 3.31 32.94 0.92
CA VAL A 837 4.47 32.61 1.77
C VAL A 837 5.54 31.74 1.09
N TYR A 838 5.27 31.16 -0.10
CA TYR A 838 6.19 30.20 -0.73
C TYR A 838 7.62 30.74 -0.87
N ALA A 839 7.79 32.01 -1.25
CA ALA A 839 9.11 32.60 -1.43
C ALA A 839 9.87 32.68 -0.09
N THR A 840 9.19 33.04 0.99
CA THR A 840 9.75 33.07 2.35
C THR A 840 10.16 31.67 2.79
N LEU A 841 9.29 30.65 2.55
CA LEU A 841 9.60 29.26 2.93
C LEU A 841 10.75 28.69 2.10
N MET A 842 10.85 29.03 0.81
CA MET A 842 12.03 28.69 -0.02
C MET A 842 13.32 29.29 0.54
N ASP A 843 13.29 30.55 0.98
CA ASP A 843 14.44 31.22 1.57
C ASP A 843 14.84 30.55 2.90
N ILE A 844 13.88 30.16 3.73
CA ILE A 844 14.11 29.40 4.97
C ILE A 844 14.73 28.03 4.65
N ALA A 845 14.20 27.30 3.66
CA ALA A 845 14.73 26.01 3.24
C ALA A 845 16.20 26.12 2.75
N LYS A 846 16.50 27.11 1.91
CA LYS A 846 17.89 27.39 1.47
C LYS A 846 18.78 27.77 2.65
N ALA A 847 18.30 28.60 3.56
CA ALA A 847 19.03 29.01 4.75
C ALA A 847 19.30 27.83 5.68
N GLY A 848 18.37 26.89 5.83
CA GLY A 848 18.55 25.68 6.64
C GLY A 848 19.66 24.76 6.13
N LEU A 849 19.66 24.44 4.81
CA LEU A 849 20.76 23.67 4.20
C LEU A 849 22.09 24.42 4.34
N LYS A 850 22.11 25.74 4.13
CA LYS A 850 23.30 26.58 4.28
C LYS A 850 23.81 26.61 5.72
N ASP A 851 22.91 26.69 6.70
CA ASP A 851 23.29 26.68 8.12
C ASP A 851 23.91 25.34 8.50
N VAL A 852 23.32 24.22 8.08
CA VAL A 852 23.92 22.89 8.28
C VAL A 852 25.29 22.79 7.58
N ALA A 853 25.46 23.37 6.39
CA ALA A 853 26.75 23.39 5.69
C ALA A 853 27.80 24.24 6.38
N GLU A 854 27.45 25.38 6.98
CA GLU A 854 28.39 26.32 7.62
C GLU A 854 28.68 25.95 9.07
N ASN A 855 27.69 25.53 9.84
CA ASN A 855 27.76 25.36 11.30
C ASN A 855 27.58 23.88 11.75
N GLY A 856 27.14 22.99 10.86
CA GLY A 856 26.74 21.63 11.18
C GLY A 856 25.32 21.53 11.79
N PRO A 857 24.75 20.33 11.85
CA PRO A 857 23.49 20.10 12.55
C PRO A 857 23.66 20.29 14.05
N ARG A 858 22.55 20.53 14.77
CA ARG A 858 22.56 20.46 16.21
C ARG A 858 22.92 19.04 16.64
N GLN A 859 23.80 18.91 17.66
CA GLN A 859 24.22 17.58 18.15
C GLN A 859 23.01 16.70 18.56
N GLU A 860 21.98 17.31 19.13
CA GLU A 860 20.77 16.60 19.52
C GLU A 860 20.04 15.98 18.32
N ASP A 861 19.87 16.73 17.23
CA ASP A 861 19.18 16.24 16.02
C ASP A 861 20.00 15.15 15.33
N LEU A 862 21.31 15.35 15.22
CA LEU A 862 22.20 14.32 14.69
C LEU A 862 22.12 13.03 15.52
N SER A 863 22.12 13.13 16.85
CA SER A 863 22.03 11.95 17.72
C SER A 863 20.72 11.17 17.49
N LYS A 864 19.59 11.88 17.31
CA LYS A 864 18.29 11.24 17.00
C LYS A 864 18.35 10.48 15.66
N VAL A 865 18.95 11.07 14.64
CA VAL A 865 19.09 10.45 13.32
C VAL A 865 19.96 9.20 13.38
N LEU A 866 21.12 9.27 14.03
CA LEU A 866 22.04 8.13 14.11
C LEU A 866 21.46 6.97 14.91
N GLU A 867 20.76 7.26 16.00
CA GLU A 867 20.07 6.25 16.82
C GLU A 867 19.00 5.51 16.01
N ASN A 868 18.18 6.27 15.27
CA ASN A 868 17.16 5.67 14.39
C ASN A 868 17.79 4.78 13.30
N LYS A 869 18.89 5.23 12.67
CA LYS A 869 19.58 4.43 11.63
C LYS A 869 20.18 3.14 12.16
N LEU A 870 20.75 3.16 13.36
CA LEU A 870 21.28 1.94 14.00
C LEU A 870 20.16 0.97 14.39
N LYS A 871 19.05 1.50 14.89
CA LYS A 871 17.85 0.70 15.17
C LYS A 871 17.33 0.01 13.91
N LYS A 872 17.09 0.77 12.83
CA LYS A 872 16.62 0.23 11.55
C LYS A 872 17.60 -0.82 10.98
N ARG A 873 18.90 -0.62 11.17
CA ARG A 873 19.91 -1.58 10.72
C ARG A 873 19.73 -2.96 11.34
N THR A 874 19.46 -3.01 12.65
CA THR A 874 19.23 -4.27 13.37
C THR A 874 18.01 -5.03 12.82
N GLU A 875 16.96 -4.31 12.46
CA GLU A 875 15.74 -4.87 11.86
C GLU A 875 16.00 -5.40 10.44
N GLN A 876 16.63 -4.59 9.59
CA GLN A 876 16.96 -4.95 8.20
C GLN A 876 17.78 -6.25 8.09
N LEU A 877 18.70 -6.50 9.02
CA LEU A 877 19.52 -7.70 9.02
C LEU A 877 18.72 -8.99 9.22
N GLN A 878 17.46 -8.91 9.62
CA GLN A 878 16.51 -10.02 9.76
C GLN A 878 15.52 -10.13 8.59
N GLU A 879 15.73 -9.37 7.49
CA GLU A 879 14.85 -9.37 6.33
C GLU A 879 15.50 -10.02 5.10
N ASN A 880 14.85 -11.01 4.49
CA ASN A 880 15.33 -11.61 3.25
C ASN A 880 15.52 -10.61 2.11
N ARG A 881 14.60 -9.62 2.02
CA ARG A 881 14.67 -8.56 1.01
C ARG A 881 15.93 -7.69 1.15
N PHE A 882 16.30 -7.36 2.38
CA PHE A 882 17.51 -6.60 2.63
C PHE A 882 18.76 -7.35 2.15
N TRP A 883 18.85 -8.66 2.41
CA TRP A 883 19.98 -9.47 1.98
C TRP A 883 20.08 -9.62 0.47
N ILE A 884 18.94 -9.65 -0.27
CA ILE A 884 18.96 -9.55 -1.74
C ILE A 884 19.71 -8.29 -2.15
N SER A 885 19.28 -7.13 -1.64
CA SER A 885 19.88 -5.82 -1.98
C SER A 885 21.36 -5.72 -1.56
N ALA A 886 21.72 -6.27 -0.39
CA ALA A 886 23.09 -6.28 0.10
C ALA A 886 24.02 -7.09 -0.81
N ILE A 887 23.59 -8.28 -1.22
CA ILE A 887 24.35 -9.15 -2.12
C ILE A 887 24.49 -8.53 -3.49
N GLU A 888 23.43 -7.90 -4.01
CA GLU A 888 23.48 -7.18 -5.29
C GLU A 888 24.41 -5.98 -5.25
N SER A 889 24.38 -5.16 -4.19
CA SER A 889 25.30 -4.03 -4.01
C SER A 889 26.75 -4.50 -4.01
N GLN A 890 27.07 -5.62 -3.34
CA GLN A 890 28.40 -6.19 -3.32
C GLN A 890 28.81 -6.75 -4.70
N THR A 891 27.92 -7.48 -5.35
CA THR A 891 28.29 -8.21 -6.58
C THR A 891 28.29 -7.32 -7.82
N ARG A 892 27.45 -6.32 -7.87
CA ARG A 892 27.27 -5.42 -9.00
C ARG A 892 28.14 -4.15 -8.89
N ASP A 893 28.17 -3.53 -7.72
CA ASP A 893 28.78 -2.24 -7.50
C ASP A 893 30.01 -2.28 -6.57
N ASN A 894 30.37 -3.48 -6.05
CA ASN A 894 31.44 -3.72 -5.09
C ASN A 894 31.30 -2.87 -3.81
N ILE A 895 30.10 -2.72 -3.31
CA ILE A 895 29.76 -1.97 -2.09
C ILE A 895 29.42 -2.95 -0.97
N ASP A 896 30.27 -3.02 0.05
CA ASP A 896 30.05 -3.83 1.25
C ASP A 896 29.24 -3.06 2.30
N ILE A 897 27.92 -3.18 2.20
CA ILE A 897 27.01 -2.58 3.18
C ILE A 897 26.89 -3.39 4.48
N ILE A 898 27.46 -4.59 4.55
CA ILE A 898 27.38 -5.45 5.73
C ILE A 898 28.46 -5.10 6.73
N SER A 899 29.73 -5.04 6.26
CA SER A 899 30.87 -4.87 7.16
C SER A 899 31.09 -3.40 7.57
N GLU A 900 30.75 -2.42 6.73
CA GLU A 900 31.21 -1.05 6.89
C GLU A 900 30.14 -0.07 7.35
N TYR A 901 28.85 -0.37 7.13
CA TYR A 901 27.75 0.58 7.39
C TYR A 901 27.76 1.11 8.84
N GLU A 902 27.84 0.23 9.84
CA GLU A 902 27.80 0.66 11.24
C GLU A 902 29.04 1.48 11.64
N ASN A 903 30.18 1.15 11.08
CA ASN A 903 31.41 1.90 11.35
C ASN A 903 31.33 3.32 10.79
N ILE A 904 30.74 3.47 9.59
CA ILE A 904 30.48 4.78 9.00
C ILE A 904 29.51 5.56 9.87
N ILE A 905 28.36 4.99 10.24
CA ILE A 905 27.34 5.65 11.09
C ILE A 905 27.96 6.09 12.43
N LYS A 906 28.71 5.22 13.10
CA LYS A 906 29.39 5.54 14.37
C LYS A 906 30.49 6.61 14.22
N GLY A 907 31.00 6.80 13.01
CA GLY A 907 32.00 7.83 12.69
C GLY A 907 31.42 9.19 12.28
N VAL A 908 30.09 9.31 12.12
CA VAL A 908 29.46 10.56 11.72
C VAL A 908 29.53 11.60 12.84
N THR A 909 29.99 12.79 12.53
CA THR A 909 30.09 13.93 13.45
C THR A 909 29.41 15.17 12.87
N VAL A 910 29.16 16.17 13.71
CA VAL A 910 28.59 17.45 13.29
C VAL A 910 29.45 18.09 12.16
N GLU A 911 30.78 18.05 12.31
CA GLU A 911 31.71 18.61 11.33
C GLU A 911 31.69 17.84 10.01
N SER A 912 31.61 16.50 10.06
CA SER A 912 31.56 15.69 8.84
C SER A 912 30.25 15.84 8.08
N VAL A 913 29.13 16.03 8.76
CA VAL A 913 27.86 16.35 8.11
C VAL A 913 27.88 17.74 7.49
N ALA A 914 28.50 18.74 8.17
CA ALA A 914 28.67 20.07 7.62
C ALA A 914 29.50 20.05 6.32
N GLU A 915 30.60 19.29 6.30
CA GLU A 915 31.44 19.16 5.12
C GLU A 915 30.73 18.49 3.96
N PHE A 916 29.93 17.46 4.25
CA PHE A 916 29.10 16.79 3.24
C PHE A 916 27.98 17.71 2.72
N ALA A 917 27.31 18.45 3.60
CA ALA A 917 26.29 19.43 3.21
C ALA A 917 26.87 20.55 2.31
N LYS A 918 28.14 20.97 2.47
CA LYS A 918 28.82 21.90 1.56
C LYS A 918 28.94 21.35 0.14
N GLN A 919 29.20 20.03 0.00
CA GLN A 919 29.26 19.41 -1.34
C GLN A 919 27.90 19.48 -2.02
N VAL A 920 26.81 19.16 -1.29
CA VAL A 920 25.44 19.25 -1.81
C VAL A 920 25.10 20.71 -2.16
N LEU A 921 25.38 21.66 -1.26
CA LEU A 921 25.09 23.09 -1.45
C LEU A 921 25.81 23.68 -2.66
N ASN A 922 27.01 23.18 -2.99
CA ASN A 922 27.81 23.62 -4.14
C ASN A 922 27.36 23.00 -5.48
N GLY A 923 26.39 22.12 -5.47
CA GLY A 923 25.77 21.57 -6.70
C GLY A 923 24.93 22.61 -7.44
N ASN A 924 24.52 22.26 -8.64
CA ASN A 924 23.57 23.06 -9.43
C ASN A 924 22.19 23.04 -8.76
N LEU A 925 21.58 24.21 -8.62
CA LEU A 925 20.24 24.33 -8.05
C LEU A 925 19.17 24.49 -9.15
N LYS A 926 18.18 23.63 -9.13
CA LYS A 926 16.99 23.72 -9.95
C LYS A 926 15.78 24.07 -9.08
N GLU A 927 15.16 25.20 -9.36
CA GLU A 927 13.95 25.67 -8.71
C GLU A 927 12.78 25.54 -9.68
N VAL A 928 11.85 24.64 -9.37
CA VAL A 928 10.61 24.46 -10.14
C VAL A 928 9.45 24.80 -9.22
N VAL A 929 8.71 25.85 -9.56
CA VAL A 929 7.58 26.33 -8.76
C VAL A 929 6.34 26.41 -9.63
N GLN A 930 5.32 25.63 -9.27
CA GLN A 930 3.99 25.72 -9.85
C GLN A 930 3.11 26.57 -8.94
N LEU A 931 2.60 27.67 -9.48
CA LEU A 931 1.76 28.63 -8.80
C LEU A 931 0.30 28.49 -9.29
N PRO A 932 -0.71 28.82 -8.45
CA PRO A 932 -2.07 28.96 -8.95
C PRO A 932 -2.16 30.14 -9.92
N ALA A 933 -2.93 29.99 -11.00
CA ALA A 933 -3.28 31.10 -11.86
C ALA A 933 -4.20 32.09 -11.12
N LYS A 934 -3.98 33.40 -11.30
CA LYS A 934 -4.78 34.45 -10.66
C LYS A 934 -6.03 34.77 -11.45
#